data_5e807b3bea91af4687b0f232f4097a3c
#
_entry.id   5e807b3bea91af4687b0f232f4097a3c
#
_cell.length_a   1.000
_cell.length_b   1.000
_cell.length_c   1.000
_cell.angle_alpha   90.00
_cell.angle_beta   90.00
_cell.angle_gamma   90.00
#
_symmetry.space_group_name_H-M   'P 1'
#
loop_
_entity.id
_entity.type
_entity.pdbx_description
1 polymer ?
#
loop_
_entity_poly.entity_id
_entity_poly.type
_entity_poly.pdbx_seq_one_letter_code
_entity_poly.pdbx_strand_id
1 'polypeptide(L)'
;MSKAIKYAEKAAVYAAKGAWVVYERLNRISPNPSFTPKWSEKPLLKSYQKEKPPLGWPRTTDSLCPKCVPEIRKQILDGKLPHEVLLNEKVGEIKAQIIERDGKILMVKDCPKHGHFEDVMSIDPAFFKHLEESFPGRDIRAHNDEKLHKHGTSTVTHGRGSVLTIDLTNRCNMMCDPCFMDANQVGFVHELTWDEIKTMLDNAITIKPKRQMSVQFSGGEPTLSPYFLDAVAYSRKVGYNSVQAASNGIEFAKSKELCRAAAEAGLRYVYLQFDGIGNAANSHRKVGNLFDVKLQAINNLHEAGVDIVPVTTIINGINNEQVGHIIQFALDNPKKISFLSFQPVSFTGRDEDITDERRFAQRYTLSHMAHDIKTQCGIGEPARDWFPISFMSTFSDWADLIHGPAAEWGQLSCGCHPNCGIGMALMIDKETKESAPVTAFLNMDKVAKDLAKVNDAARGKWLSVIGFGLALMRNYDPFQAPTHFKITDMLRKMDKTFNATGKDYGSVKGDRTMEDIKKRRSDRWNFLFIAGMWFQDLFNYDFRRTEQCIIPYATQEGEISFCAYNTGIGWRNIIEKMHMTATLTKWYEEHGRHEIFAGGKKVGMSHVGHELVLNMEHVNSEANHTLDNLGIAKNAREERIRARDTKVKSDAENAKMAQLYREHVLGEKPPADGIVSVNMIRPATNNAASPINRNPQPAEEPVAGD
;
A
#
# COMPACT_ATOMS: atom_id res chain seq x y z
N MET A 1 -23.40 -27.85 12.62
CA MET A 1 -24.00 -28.48 11.39
C MET A 1 -24.02 -29.99 11.58
N SER A 2 -25.11 -30.68 11.26
CA SER A 2 -25.14 -32.13 11.39
C SER A 2 -24.16 -32.80 10.42
N LYS A 3 -23.59 -33.97 10.80
CA LYS A 3 -22.74 -34.78 9.91
C LYS A 3 -23.43 -35.05 8.55
N ALA A 4 -24.74 -35.20 8.56
CA ALA A 4 -25.56 -35.45 7.34
C ALA A 4 -25.40 -34.30 6.30
N ILE A 5 -25.38 -33.03 6.72
CA ILE A 5 -25.20 -31.89 5.81
C ILE A 5 -23.80 -31.91 5.18
N LYS A 6 -22.74 -32.19 5.95
CA LYS A 6 -21.38 -32.31 5.40
C LYS A 6 -21.25 -33.44 4.38
N TYR A 7 -21.92 -34.57 4.61
CA TYR A 7 -21.99 -35.66 3.60
C TYR A 7 -22.76 -35.25 2.35
N ALA A 8 -23.86 -34.52 2.49
CA ALA A 8 -24.59 -33.98 1.33
C ALA A 8 -23.74 -33.01 0.49
N GLU A 9 -22.98 -32.12 1.17
CA GLU A 9 -22.03 -31.26 0.47
C GLU A 9 -20.91 -32.04 -0.20
N LYS A 10 -20.41 -33.11 0.42
CA LYS A 10 -19.40 -33.98 -0.22
C LYS A 10 -19.95 -34.66 -1.48
N ALA A 11 -21.22 -35.09 -1.49
CA ALA A 11 -21.88 -35.59 -2.69
C ALA A 11 -21.97 -34.50 -3.78
N ALA A 12 -22.31 -33.25 -3.41
CA ALA A 12 -22.32 -32.11 -4.33
C ALA A 12 -20.94 -31.82 -4.92
N VAL A 13 -19.86 -31.98 -4.14
CA VAL A 13 -18.47 -31.87 -4.63
C VAL A 13 -18.18 -32.92 -5.73
N TYR A 14 -18.63 -34.18 -5.54
CA TYR A 14 -18.44 -35.23 -6.56
C TYR A 14 -19.25 -34.94 -7.82
N ALA A 15 -20.50 -34.47 -7.68
CA ALA A 15 -21.29 -34.02 -8.82
C ALA A 15 -20.65 -32.88 -9.59
N ALA A 16 -20.07 -31.88 -8.87
CA ALA A 16 -19.33 -30.76 -9.46
C ALA A 16 -18.06 -31.22 -10.21
N LYS A 17 -17.36 -32.25 -9.73
CA LYS A 17 -16.21 -32.85 -10.46
C LYS A 17 -16.65 -33.45 -11.78
N GLY A 18 -17.77 -34.18 -11.82
CA GLY A 18 -18.35 -34.72 -13.06
C GLY A 18 -18.77 -33.62 -14.02
N ALA A 19 -19.54 -32.63 -13.53
CA ALA A 19 -19.97 -31.47 -14.30
C ALA A 19 -18.80 -30.68 -14.89
N TRP A 20 -17.71 -30.55 -14.16
CA TRP A 20 -16.49 -29.86 -14.63
C TRP A 20 -15.89 -30.56 -15.86
N VAL A 21 -15.86 -31.88 -15.89
CA VAL A 21 -15.34 -32.64 -17.06
C VAL A 21 -16.15 -32.31 -18.31
N VAL A 22 -17.49 -32.25 -18.17
CA VAL A 22 -18.38 -31.86 -19.27
C VAL A 22 -18.10 -30.41 -19.68
N TYR A 23 -18.00 -29.50 -18.71
CA TYR A 23 -17.69 -28.08 -18.96
C TYR A 23 -16.39 -27.92 -19.74
N GLU A 24 -15.31 -28.59 -19.32
CA GLU A 24 -14.01 -28.54 -20.02
C GLU A 24 -14.09 -29.09 -21.44
N ARG A 25 -14.83 -30.18 -21.67
CA ARG A 25 -15.03 -30.76 -23.02
C ARG A 25 -15.75 -29.78 -23.93
N LEU A 26 -16.82 -29.14 -23.45
CA LEU A 26 -17.55 -28.12 -24.20
C LEU A 26 -16.66 -26.93 -24.57
N ASN A 27 -15.78 -26.51 -23.67
CA ASN A 27 -14.84 -25.39 -23.93
C ASN A 27 -13.77 -25.74 -25.00
N ARG A 28 -13.46 -27.01 -25.23
CA ARG A 28 -12.46 -27.43 -26.23
C ARG A 28 -13.06 -27.51 -27.67
N ILE A 29 -14.36 -27.58 -27.81
CA ILE A 29 -15.02 -27.79 -29.12
C ILE A 29 -15.02 -26.51 -29.97
N SER A 30 -14.94 -25.36 -29.35
CA SER A 30 -14.99 -24.07 -30.05
C SER A 30 -13.73 -23.22 -29.76
N PRO A 31 -13.28 -22.40 -30.72
CA PRO A 31 -12.21 -21.45 -30.50
C PRO A 31 -12.52 -20.51 -29.32
N ASN A 32 -11.54 -20.17 -28.57
CA ASN A 32 -11.67 -19.21 -27.47
C ASN A 32 -11.76 -17.78 -28.00
N PRO A 33 -12.90 -17.09 -27.88
CA PRO A 33 -13.04 -15.75 -28.40
C PRO A 33 -12.10 -14.77 -27.69
N SER A 34 -11.63 -13.77 -28.43
CA SER A 34 -10.98 -12.61 -27.85
C SER A 34 -12.02 -11.62 -27.34
N PHE A 35 -11.67 -10.88 -26.28
CA PHE A 35 -12.55 -9.93 -25.63
C PHE A 35 -11.81 -8.61 -25.40
N THR A 36 -12.33 -7.53 -26.01
CA THR A 36 -11.81 -6.16 -25.81
C THR A 36 -12.83 -5.36 -25.03
N PRO A 37 -12.58 -5.04 -23.76
CA PRO A 37 -13.46 -4.17 -22.98
C PRO A 37 -13.31 -2.71 -23.40
N LYS A 38 -14.36 -1.89 -23.20
CA LYS A 38 -14.36 -0.45 -23.51
C LYS A 38 -13.24 0.33 -22.80
N TRP A 39 -12.81 -0.14 -21.65
CA TRP A 39 -11.76 0.50 -20.85
C TRP A 39 -10.34 0.22 -21.36
N SER A 40 -10.15 -0.68 -22.32
CA SER A 40 -8.84 -1.04 -22.87
C SER A 40 -8.84 -0.86 -24.39
N GLU A 41 -7.72 -0.46 -24.93
CA GLU A 41 -7.48 -0.36 -26.38
C GLU A 41 -7.15 -1.73 -27.00
N LYS A 42 -6.78 -2.71 -26.17
CA LYS A 42 -6.33 -4.03 -26.61
C LYS A 42 -7.18 -5.12 -25.98
N PRO A 43 -7.31 -6.30 -26.64
CA PRO A 43 -7.98 -7.45 -26.04
C PRO A 43 -7.32 -7.86 -24.71
N LEU A 44 -8.12 -8.36 -23.77
CA LEU A 44 -7.58 -9.01 -22.58
C LEU A 44 -6.75 -10.22 -22.97
N LEU A 45 -5.58 -10.36 -22.35
CA LEU A 45 -4.69 -11.49 -22.59
C LEU A 45 -5.26 -12.75 -21.96
N LYS A 46 -5.12 -13.85 -22.67
CA LYS A 46 -5.33 -15.20 -22.12
C LYS A 46 -4.23 -15.51 -21.10
N SER A 47 -4.51 -16.43 -20.18
CA SER A 47 -3.57 -16.79 -19.10
C SER A 47 -2.19 -17.21 -19.63
N TYR A 48 -2.15 -17.94 -20.74
CA TYR A 48 -0.92 -18.41 -21.40
C TYR A 48 -0.17 -17.32 -22.20
N GLN A 49 -0.79 -16.16 -22.39
CA GLN A 49 -0.18 -15.00 -23.06
C GLN A 49 0.42 -14.00 -22.08
N LYS A 50 0.16 -14.18 -20.77
CA LYS A 50 0.67 -13.30 -19.73
C LYS A 50 2.13 -13.56 -19.51
N GLU A 51 2.87 -12.49 -19.38
CA GLU A 51 4.29 -12.51 -19.11
C GLU A 51 4.59 -12.50 -17.62
N LYS A 52 5.72 -13.09 -17.25
CA LYS A 52 6.27 -13.05 -15.90
C LYS A 52 7.62 -12.35 -15.92
N PRO A 53 7.94 -11.52 -14.92
CA PRO A 53 9.30 -11.07 -14.74
C PRO A 53 10.21 -12.28 -14.51
N PRO A 54 11.52 -12.18 -14.73
CA PRO A 54 12.44 -13.21 -14.27
C PRO A 54 12.26 -13.44 -12.77
N LEU A 55 11.92 -14.66 -12.41
CA LEU A 55 11.69 -15.15 -11.05
C LEU A 55 12.65 -16.29 -10.73
N GLY A 56 12.64 -16.77 -9.49
CA GLY A 56 13.57 -17.79 -9.00
C GLY A 56 14.93 -17.20 -8.62
N TRP A 57 15.83 -18.07 -8.26
CA TRP A 57 17.23 -17.75 -7.95
C TRP A 57 18.17 -18.90 -8.36
N PRO A 58 19.46 -18.62 -8.67
CA PRO A 58 20.05 -17.29 -8.66
C PRO A 58 19.55 -16.43 -9.83
N ARG A 59 19.40 -15.12 -9.59
CA ARG A 59 19.06 -14.17 -10.66
C ARG A 59 19.73 -12.83 -10.45
N THR A 60 19.98 -12.11 -11.55
CA THR A 60 20.46 -10.73 -11.53
C THR A 60 19.29 -9.77 -11.75
N THR A 61 19.29 -8.67 -11.05
CA THR A 61 18.33 -7.57 -11.21
C THR A 61 19.04 -6.22 -11.15
N ASP A 62 18.36 -5.16 -11.62
CA ASP A 62 18.82 -3.78 -11.48
C ASP A 62 18.41 -3.24 -10.11
N SER A 63 19.33 -2.54 -9.47
CA SER A 63 19.21 -2.04 -8.11
C SER A 63 19.89 -0.68 -7.96
N LEU A 64 19.87 -0.14 -6.74
CA LEU A 64 20.49 1.12 -6.37
C LEU A 64 21.54 0.92 -5.27
N CYS A 65 22.59 1.75 -5.32
CA CYS A 65 23.56 1.83 -4.25
C CYS A 65 22.99 2.64 -3.07
N PRO A 66 22.97 2.09 -1.84
CA PRO A 66 22.40 2.76 -0.66
C PRO A 66 23.10 4.05 -0.25
N LYS A 67 24.32 4.29 -0.73
CA LYS A 67 25.11 5.49 -0.41
C LYS A 67 25.19 6.48 -1.57
N CYS A 68 25.33 6.02 -2.82
CA CYS A 68 25.34 6.92 -3.98
C CYS A 68 24.07 7.75 -4.09
N VAL A 69 22.91 7.11 -3.89
CA VAL A 69 21.61 7.78 -4.05
C VAL A 69 21.42 8.94 -3.08
N PRO A 70 21.61 8.78 -1.75
CA PRO A 70 21.52 9.91 -0.81
C PRO A 70 22.53 11.02 -1.09
N GLU A 71 23.77 10.67 -1.50
CA GLU A 71 24.80 11.65 -1.86
C GLU A 71 24.37 12.55 -3.02
N ILE A 72 23.81 11.96 -4.06
CA ILE A 72 23.38 12.70 -5.25
C ILE A 72 22.13 13.49 -4.98
N ARG A 73 21.15 12.88 -4.31
CA ARG A 73 19.95 13.58 -3.86
C ARG A 73 20.31 14.83 -3.05
N LYS A 74 21.29 14.71 -2.13
CA LYS A 74 21.76 15.85 -1.37
C LYS A 74 22.32 16.95 -2.27
N GLN A 75 23.10 16.61 -3.30
CA GLN A 75 23.65 17.60 -4.23
C GLN A 75 22.54 18.32 -5.02
N ILE A 76 21.47 17.59 -5.39
CA ILE A 76 20.30 18.20 -6.04
C ILE A 76 19.56 19.12 -5.07
N LEU A 77 19.33 18.70 -3.84
CA LEU A 77 18.66 19.50 -2.81
C LEU A 77 19.46 20.75 -2.41
N ASP A 78 20.79 20.66 -2.48
CA ASP A 78 21.71 21.78 -2.25
C ASP A 78 21.83 22.71 -3.49
N GLY A 79 21.18 22.39 -4.62
CA GLY A 79 21.26 23.16 -5.86
C GLY A 79 22.57 23.01 -6.63
N LYS A 80 23.41 22.03 -6.30
CA LYS A 80 24.70 21.76 -6.95
C LYS A 80 24.56 20.94 -8.23
N LEU A 81 23.48 20.16 -8.33
CA LEU A 81 23.11 19.37 -9.51
C LEU A 81 21.66 19.64 -9.88
N PRO A 82 21.32 19.69 -11.16
CA PRO A 82 19.95 19.77 -11.61
C PRO A 82 19.27 18.39 -11.43
N HIS A 83 17.95 18.35 -11.19
CA HIS A 83 17.22 17.10 -10.99
C HIS A 83 17.13 16.25 -12.26
N GLU A 84 17.29 16.83 -13.44
CA GLU A 84 17.33 16.15 -14.74
C GLU A 84 18.44 15.10 -14.83
N VAL A 85 19.48 15.19 -14.00
CA VAL A 85 20.52 14.17 -13.87
C VAL A 85 19.91 12.80 -13.54
N LEU A 86 18.84 12.78 -12.72
CA LEU A 86 18.12 11.57 -12.37
C LEU A 86 17.31 10.98 -13.53
N LEU A 87 16.97 11.81 -14.52
CA LEU A 87 16.19 11.40 -15.69
C LEU A 87 17.08 10.87 -16.82
N ASN A 88 18.26 11.45 -16.95
CA ASN A 88 19.13 11.25 -18.11
C ASN A 88 20.31 10.34 -17.83
N GLU A 89 20.70 10.20 -16.55
CA GLU A 89 21.84 9.40 -16.14
C GLU A 89 21.40 8.27 -15.21
N LYS A 90 22.10 7.14 -15.27
CA LYS A 90 21.83 5.98 -14.39
C LYS A 90 22.52 6.13 -13.04
N VAL A 91 22.17 7.20 -12.35
CA VAL A 91 22.84 7.62 -11.13
C VAL A 91 22.57 6.65 -9.97
N GLY A 92 23.65 6.10 -9.43
CA GLY A 92 23.55 5.15 -8.32
C GLY A 92 23.02 3.78 -8.71
N GLU A 93 22.73 3.51 -9.98
CA GLU A 93 22.31 2.20 -10.43
C GLU A 93 23.47 1.20 -10.40
N ILE A 94 23.20 0.03 -9.84
CA ILE A 94 24.12 -1.11 -9.75
C ILE A 94 23.36 -2.41 -10.00
N LYS A 95 24.07 -3.46 -10.36
CA LYS A 95 23.49 -4.81 -10.42
C LYS A 95 23.40 -5.41 -9.00
N ALA A 96 22.33 -6.17 -8.76
CA ALA A 96 22.17 -7.00 -7.59
C ALA A 96 21.92 -8.44 -8.00
N GLN A 97 22.32 -9.37 -7.13
CA GLN A 97 22.04 -10.80 -7.28
C GLN A 97 21.07 -11.24 -6.18
N ILE A 98 20.06 -12.00 -6.55
CA ILE A 98 19.21 -12.72 -5.61
C ILE A 98 19.75 -14.14 -5.53
N ILE A 99 20.20 -14.54 -4.35
CA ILE A 99 20.86 -15.84 -4.11
C ILE A 99 20.27 -16.51 -2.88
N GLU A 100 20.44 -17.82 -2.81
CA GLU A 100 20.23 -18.58 -1.57
C GLU A 100 21.58 -18.82 -0.89
N ARG A 101 21.64 -18.52 0.40
CA ARG A 101 22.80 -18.80 1.25
C ARG A 101 22.33 -19.01 2.69
N ASP A 102 22.83 -20.05 3.35
CA ASP A 102 22.51 -20.39 4.74
C ASP A 102 21.01 -20.50 5.03
N GLY A 103 20.25 -21.09 4.09
CA GLY A 103 18.80 -21.27 4.23
C GLY A 103 18.00 -19.97 4.14
N LYS A 104 18.58 -18.90 3.59
CA LYS A 104 17.93 -17.61 3.39
C LYS A 104 18.06 -17.15 1.94
N ILE A 105 17.10 -16.36 1.49
CA ILE A 105 17.21 -15.62 0.22
C ILE A 105 17.75 -14.24 0.52
N LEU A 106 18.85 -13.90 -0.13
CA LEU A 106 19.56 -12.64 0.04
C LEU A 106 19.56 -11.84 -1.26
N MET A 107 19.56 -10.52 -1.14
CA MET A 107 19.98 -9.61 -2.19
C MET A 107 21.40 -9.16 -1.89
N VAL A 108 22.32 -9.41 -2.84
CA VAL A 108 23.74 -9.08 -2.72
C VAL A 108 24.10 -8.13 -3.87
N LYS A 109 24.84 -7.08 -3.57
CA LYS A 109 25.23 -6.07 -4.55
C LYS A 109 26.55 -5.39 -4.20
N ASP A 110 27.30 -5.04 -5.23
CA ASP A 110 28.60 -4.39 -5.12
C ASP A 110 28.58 -3.05 -5.84
N CYS A 111 28.95 -2.01 -5.11
CA CYS A 111 29.13 -0.67 -5.67
C CYS A 111 30.62 -0.40 -5.86
N PRO A 112 31.08 0.02 -7.07
CA PRO A 112 32.48 0.33 -7.30
C PRO A 112 33.06 1.40 -6.36
N LYS A 113 32.19 2.32 -5.86
CA LYS A 113 32.59 3.40 -4.97
C LYS A 113 32.47 3.04 -3.48
N HIS A 114 31.45 2.24 -3.11
CA HIS A 114 31.07 2.05 -1.72
C HIS A 114 31.20 0.59 -1.22
N GLY A 115 31.67 -0.32 -2.09
CA GLY A 115 31.88 -1.71 -1.74
C GLY A 115 30.61 -2.56 -1.66
N HIS A 116 30.63 -3.54 -0.82
CA HIS A 116 29.66 -4.62 -0.71
C HIS A 116 28.46 -4.26 0.16
N PHE A 117 27.26 -4.69 -0.28
CA PHE A 117 26.02 -4.59 0.48
C PHE A 117 25.25 -5.90 0.35
N GLU A 118 24.61 -6.31 1.43
CA GLU A 118 23.65 -7.42 1.41
C GLU A 118 22.45 -7.15 2.30
N ASP A 119 21.32 -7.77 1.97
CA ASP A 119 20.10 -7.70 2.76
C ASP A 119 19.26 -8.97 2.63
N VAL A 120 18.48 -9.28 3.67
CA VAL A 120 17.63 -10.46 3.70
C VAL A 120 16.32 -10.18 2.96
N MET A 121 16.02 -11.01 1.95
CA MET A 121 14.76 -10.99 1.20
C MET A 121 13.74 -11.98 1.79
N SER A 122 14.21 -13.12 2.29
CA SER A 122 13.36 -14.12 2.96
C SER A 122 14.21 -14.99 3.87
N ILE A 123 13.66 -15.37 5.02
CA ILE A 123 14.25 -16.38 5.92
C ILE A 123 13.81 -17.80 5.57
N ASP A 124 12.94 -17.95 4.58
CA ASP A 124 12.37 -19.22 4.16
C ASP A 124 12.35 -19.29 2.62
N PRO A 125 13.28 -20.06 1.99
CA PRO A 125 13.31 -20.24 0.56
C PRO A 125 12.05 -20.92 0.00
N ALA A 126 11.45 -21.87 0.74
CA ALA A 126 10.25 -22.57 0.28
C ALA A 126 9.03 -21.63 0.20
N PHE A 127 8.88 -20.77 1.19
CA PHE A 127 7.89 -19.70 1.18
C PHE A 127 8.11 -18.74 0.00
N PHE A 128 9.33 -18.27 -0.21
CA PHE A 128 9.66 -17.36 -1.30
C PHE A 128 9.37 -17.98 -2.68
N LYS A 129 9.73 -19.26 -2.86
CA LYS A 129 9.43 -20.04 -4.07
C LYS A 129 7.93 -20.16 -4.31
N HIS A 130 7.16 -20.50 -3.29
CA HIS A 130 5.71 -20.62 -3.37
C HIS A 130 5.06 -19.33 -3.86
N LEU A 131 5.48 -18.17 -3.34
CA LEU A 131 4.97 -16.88 -3.79
C LEU A 131 5.26 -16.61 -5.27
N GLU A 132 6.47 -16.88 -5.73
CA GLU A 132 6.86 -16.65 -7.12
C GLU A 132 6.17 -17.63 -8.09
N GLU A 133 6.00 -18.89 -7.70
CA GLU A 133 5.29 -19.93 -8.49
C GLU A 133 3.77 -19.65 -8.56
N SER A 134 3.20 -19.06 -7.51
CA SER A 134 1.78 -18.69 -7.47
C SER A 134 1.44 -17.42 -8.26
N PHE A 135 2.43 -16.73 -8.82
CA PHE A 135 2.22 -15.53 -9.63
C PHE A 135 1.61 -15.90 -10.99
N PRO A 136 0.39 -15.46 -11.31
CA PRO A 136 -0.29 -15.87 -12.54
C PRO A 136 0.25 -15.17 -13.81
N GLY A 137 1.19 -14.25 -13.65
CA GLY A 137 1.62 -13.37 -14.72
C GLY A 137 0.69 -12.15 -14.91
N ARG A 138 1.05 -11.26 -15.79
CA ARG A 138 0.32 -10.00 -16.04
C ARG A 138 0.32 -9.65 -17.51
N ASP A 139 -0.55 -8.74 -17.87
CA ASP A 139 -0.54 -8.12 -19.19
C ASP A 139 0.56 -7.05 -19.24
N ILE A 140 1.76 -7.46 -19.68
CA ILE A 140 2.91 -6.59 -19.81
C ILE A 140 2.85 -5.80 -21.13
N ARG A 141 2.03 -6.20 -22.09
CA ARG A 141 1.91 -5.45 -23.38
C ARG A 141 1.40 -4.03 -23.18
N ALA A 142 0.54 -3.81 -22.20
CA ALA A 142 0.14 -2.46 -21.80
C ALA A 142 1.29 -1.68 -21.16
N HIS A 143 2.37 -2.36 -20.81
CA HIS A 143 3.50 -1.85 -20.04
C HIS A 143 4.85 -2.02 -20.77
N ASN A 144 4.86 -2.52 -21.99
CA ASN A 144 6.05 -2.63 -22.85
C ASN A 144 6.38 -1.32 -23.57
N ASP A 145 6.07 -0.22 -22.98
CA ASP A 145 6.55 1.07 -23.45
C ASP A 145 7.99 1.25 -22.93
N GLU A 146 8.93 1.59 -23.80
CA GLU A 146 10.32 1.89 -23.42
C GLU A 146 10.42 2.94 -22.31
N LYS A 147 9.46 3.86 -22.22
CA LYS A 147 9.36 4.85 -21.15
C LYS A 147 9.15 4.22 -19.76
N LEU A 148 8.61 3.02 -19.69
CA LEU A 148 8.43 2.33 -18.41
C LEU A 148 9.70 1.66 -17.90
N HIS A 149 10.67 1.45 -18.75
CA HIS A 149 11.99 0.93 -18.41
C HIS A 149 13.01 2.04 -18.10
N LYS A 150 12.57 3.27 -18.04
CA LYS A 150 13.39 4.38 -17.54
C LYS A 150 13.38 4.34 -16.01
N HIS A 151 14.36 3.62 -15.47
CA HIS A 151 14.51 3.41 -14.02
C HIS A 151 14.49 4.73 -13.24
N GLY A 152 15.13 5.78 -13.76
CA GLY A 152 15.22 7.08 -13.09
C GLY A 152 13.88 7.71 -12.74
N THR A 153 12.88 7.59 -13.59
CA THR A 153 11.57 8.17 -13.32
C THR A 153 10.63 7.22 -12.62
N SER A 154 10.67 5.93 -12.94
CA SER A 154 9.65 4.93 -12.54
C SER A 154 8.22 5.46 -12.65
N THR A 155 7.96 6.32 -13.64
CA THR A 155 6.66 6.95 -13.88
C THR A 155 5.65 5.92 -14.36
N VAL A 156 4.41 6.06 -13.93
CA VAL A 156 3.30 5.20 -14.33
C VAL A 156 2.51 5.89 -15.44
N THR A 157 2.76 5.53 -16.69
CA THR A 157 2.07 6.14 -17.85
C THR A 157 0.94 5.29 -18.40
N HIS A 158 0.82 4.03 -17.97
CA HIS A 158 -0.23 3.10 -18.41
C HIS A 158 -0.86 2.40 -17.21
N GLY A 159 -2.11 2.02 -17.32
CA GLY A 159 -2.98 1.53 -16.25
C GLY A 159 -2.48 0.37 -15.40
N ARG A 160 -1.46 0.63 -14.61
CA ARG A 160 -0.95 -0.28 -13.59
C ARG A 160 -1.64 -0.07 -12.24
N GLY A 161 -2.15 1.14 -12.01
CA GLY A 161 -2.63 1.55 -10.72
C GLY A 161 -3.82 0.74 -10.24
N SER A 162 -3.78 0.44 -8.96
CA SER A 162 -4.87 -0.11 -8.17
C SER A 162 -5.32 0.91 -7.13
N VAL A 163 -4.36 1.57 -6.48
CA VAL A 163 -4.60 2.63 -5.50
C VAL A 163 -3.72 3.83 -5.83
N LEU A 164 -4.32 4.93 -6.23
CA LEU A 164 -3.61 6.20 -6.35
C LEU A 164 -3.37 6.77 -4.96
N THR A 165 -2.15 7.13 -4.62
CA THR A 165 -1.83 7.80 -3.36
C THR A 165 -1.60 9.29 -3.60
N ILE A 166 -2.19 10.15 -2.77
CA ILE A 166 -1.99 11.60 -2.79
C ILE A 166 -1.66 12.06 -1.39
N ASP A 167 -0.49 12.67 -1.21
CA ASP A 167 -0.12 13.31 0.04
C ASP A 167 -0.63 14.75 0.05
N LEU A 168 -1.65 15.01 0.86
CA LEU A 168 -2.30 16.32 0.93
C LEU A 168 -1.40 17.37 1.61
N THR A 169 -0.61 16.94 2.58
CA THR A 169 0.29 17.80 3.35
C THR A 169 1.42 16.97 3.96
N ASN A 170 2.60 17.55 4.14
CA ASN A 170 3.68 16.93 4.89
C ASN A 170 3.64 17.26 6.40
N ARG A 171 2.64 18.01 6.88
CA ARG A 171 2.42 18.29 8.30
C ARG A 171 1.77 17.08 8.98
N CYS A 172 2.13 16.85 10.24
CA CYS A 172 1.55 15.80 11.06
C CYS A 172 1.37 16.26 12.51
N ASN A 173 0.31 15.81 13.17
CA ASN A 173 0.10 16.04 14.61
C ASN A 173 0.81 15.01 15.49
N MET A 174 1.72 14.19 14.94
CA MET A 174 2.58 13.24 15.66
C MET A 174 4.05 13.38 15.27
N MET A 175 4.95 12.95 16.19
CA MET A 175 6.40 12.86 15.96
C MET A 175 6.86 11.41 16.11
N CYS A 176 6.41 10.56 15.20
CA CYS A 176 6.72 9.14 15.22
C CYS A 176 8.19 8.82 14.98
N ASP A 177 8.62 7.69 15.50
CA ASP A 177 9.92 7.09 15.24
C ASP A 177 9.76 5.57 15.17
N PRO A 178 9.78 4.95 13.99
CA PRO A 178 10.10 5.50 12.66
C PRO A 178 9.03 6.41 12.05
N CYS A 179 9.42 7.25 11.10
CA CYS A 179 8.52 8.00 10.26
C CYS A 179 8.94 7.90 8.80
N PHE A 180 8.08 7.33 7.99
CA PHE A 180 8.30 7.01 6.59
C PHE A 180 8.63 8.25 5.71
N MET A 181 8.07 9.41 6.03
CA MET A 181 8.26 10.64 5.26
C MET A 181 9.00 11.76 6.02
N ASP A 182 9.47 11.49 7.23
CA ASP A 182 10.11 12.47 8.10
C ASP A 182 9.27 13.75 8.37
N ALA A 183 7.96 13.55 8.52
CA ALA A 183 7.00 14.64 8.75
C ALA A 183 7.44 15.60 9.85
N ASN A 184 7.18 16.90 9.67
CA ASN A 184 7.53 18.01 10.56
C ASN A 184 9.04 18.28 10.72
N GLN A 185 9.95 17.58 10.03
CA GLN A 185 11.40 17.73 10.22
C GLN A 185 12.17 18.14 8.96
N VAL A 186 11.51 18.19 7.81
CA VAL A 186 12.14 18.57 6.54
C VAL A 186 12.43 20.07 6.41
N GLY A 187 11.98 20.89 7.35
CA GLY A 187 12.25 22.34 7.40
C GLY A 187 11.32 23.22 6.56
N PHE A 188 10.39 22.65 5.83
CA PHE A 188 9.41 23.35 5.00
C PHE A 188 8.03 22.65 5.05
N VAL A 189 7.00 23.37 4.65
CA VAL A 189 5.66 22.84 4.43
C VAL A 189 5.42 22.67 2.94
N HIS A 190 4.98 21.49 2.56
CA HIS A 190 4.40 21.18 1.27
C HIS A 190 2.94 20.79 1.51
N GLU A 191 2.03 21.63 1.03
CA GLU A 191 0.58 21.41 1.13
C GLU A 191 -0.04 21.69 -0.21
N LEU A 192 -0.78 20.72 -0.74
CA LEU A 192 -1.39 20.82 -2.06
C LEU A 192 -2.50 21.87 -2.07
N THR A 193 -2.54 22.65 -3.14
CA THR A 193 -3.66 23.53 -3.45
C THR A 193 -4.84 22.72 -3.97
N TRP A 194 -6.04 23.32 -3.93
CA TRP A 194 -7.25 22.69 -4.45
C TRP A 194 -7.14 22.35 -5.94
N ASP A 195 -6.52 23.20 -6.74
CA ASP A 195 -6.37 22.98 -8.18
C ASP A 195 -5.37 21.86 -8.49
N GLU A 196 -4.30 21.72 -7.72
CA GLU A 196 -3.37 20.59 -7.83
C GLU A 196 -4.07 19.28 -7.50
N ILE A 197 -4.85 19.22 -6.40
CA ILE A 197 -5.61 18.02 -6.03
C ILE A 197 -6.55 17.59 -7.15
N LYS A 198 -7.32 18.52 -7.71
CA LYS A 198 -8.21 18.24 -8.84
C LYS A 198 -7.44 17.72 -10.06
N THR A 199 -6.37 18.42 -10.42
CA THR A 199 -5.55 18.06 -11.58
C THR A 199 -4.96 16.65 -11.45
N MET A 200 -4.46 16.29 -10.27
CA MET A 200 -3.94 14.95 -10.01
C MET A 200 -5.03 13.88 -10.13
N LEU A 201 -6.21 14.14 -9.58
CA LEU A 201 -7.34 13.21 -9.63
C LEU A 201 -7.85 13.02 -11.07
N ASP A 202 -8.00 14.12 -11.82
CA ASP A 202 -8.50 14.11 -13.18
C ASP A 202 -7.51 13.41 -14.13
N ASN A 203 -6.21 13.67 -13.98
CA ASN A 203 -5.18 13.08 -14.83
C ASN A 203 -5.06 11.57 -14.61
N ALA A 204 -4.98 11.11 -13.36
CA ALA A 204 -4.74 9.70 -13.05
C ALA A 204 -5.85 8.79 -13.60
N ILE A 205 -7.09 9.26 -13.64
CA ILE A 205 -8.22 8.49 -14.14
C ILE A 205 -8.19 8.31 -15.67
N THR A 206 -7.40 9.09 -16.39
CA THR A 206 -7.24 8.99 -17.85
C THR A 206 -6.23 7.95 -18.30
N ILE A 207 -5.38 7.43 -17.39
CA ILE A 207 -4.36 6.43 -17.71
C ILE A 207 -4.99 5.18 -18.33
N LYS A 208 -4.42 4.71 -19.44
CA LYS A 208 -4.90 3.51 -20.16
C LYS A 208 -3.96 2.30 -19.93
N PRO A 209 -4.48 1.08 -19.86
CA PRO A 209 -5.89 0.74 -19.81
C PRO A 209 -6.55 1.18 -18.50
N LYS A 210 -7.78 1.67 -18.55
CA LYS A 210 -8.51 2.12 -17.35
C LYS A 210 -8.79 0.94 -16.44
N ARG A 211 -8.14 0.90 -15.30
CA ARG A 211 -8.41 -0.05 -14.22
C ARG A 211 -9.26 0.64 -13.15
N GLN A 212 -10.11 -0.13 -12.49
CA GLN A 212 -10.86 0.36 -11.35
C GLN A 212 -9.86 0.80 -10.28
N MET A 213 -9.75 2.10 -10.09
CA MET A 213 -8.75 2.70 -9.22
C MET A 213 -9.42 3.22 -7.95
N SER A 214 -8.81 2.89 -6.83
CA SER A 214 -9.07 3.55 -5.56
C SER A 214 -8.13 4.74 -5.40
N VAL A 215 -8.50 5.73 -4.58
CA VAL A 215 -7.59 6.79 -4.15
C VAL A 215 -7.42 6.73 -2.65
N GLN A 216 -6.18 6.92 -2.20
CA GLN A 216 -5.82 7.01 -0.79
C GLN A 216 -5.17 8.36 -0.51
N PHE A 217 -5.82 9.16 0.29
CA PHE A 217 -5.24 10.38 0.82
C PHE A 217 -4.31 10.04 1.98
N SER A 218 -3.12 10.63 1.94
CA SER A 218 -2.01 10.37 2.86
C SER A 218 -1.23 11.66 3.09
N GLY A 219 0.00 11.56 3.52
CA GLY A 219 0.89 12.65 3.84
C GLY A 219 1.47 12.47 5.24
N GLY A 220 1.71 13.56 5.96
CA GLY A 220 1.94 13.50 7.39
C GLY A 220 0.69 12.99 8.10
N GLU A 221 -0.33 13.83 8.16
CA GLU A 221 -1.69 13.45 8.55
C GLU A 221 -2.68 14.15 7.61
N PRO A 222 -3.41 13.42 6.76
CA PRO A 222 -4.26 14.03 5.74
C PRO A 222 -5.42 14.85 6.31
N THR A 223 -5.91 14.53 7.51
CA THR A 223 -6.99 15.25 8.16
C THR A 223 -6.61 16.66 8.61
N LEU A 224 -5.33 17.03 8.55
CA LEU A 224 -4.86 18.39 8.80
C LEU A 224 -4.95 19.31 7.57
N SER A 225 -5.14 18.73 6.39
CA SER A 225 -5.38 19.54 5.18
C SER A 225 -6.76 20.14 5.19
N PRO A 226 -6.93 21.44 4.89
CA PRO A 226 -8.23 22.09 4.81
C PRO A 226 -9.11 21.49 3.71
N TYR A 227 -8.50 20.84 2.72
CA TYR A 227 -9.18 20.24 1.56
C TYR A 227 -9.50 18.76 1.73
N PHE A 228 -9.28 18.15 2.92
CA PHE A 228 -9.47 16.71 3.10
C PHE A 228 -10.86 16.23 2.70
N LEU A 229 -11.91 16.84 3.22
CA LEU A 229 -13.29 16.45 2.91
C LEU A 229 -13.68 16.75 1.46
N ASP A 230 -13.25 17.88 0.92
CA ASP A 230 -13.51 18.26 -0.47
C ASP A 230 -12.80 17.29 -1.44
N ALA A 231 -11.57 16.87 -1.12
CA ALA A 231 -10.83 15.91 -1.91
C ALA A 231 -11.51 14.53 -1.92
N VAL A 232 -12.05 14.09 -0.78
CA VAL A 232 -12.84 12.86 -0.69
C VAL A 232 -14.09 12.95 -1.57
N ALA A 233 -14.85 14.04 -1.46
CA ALA A 233 -16.07 14.27 -2.24
C ALA A 233 -15.78 14.36 -3.74
N TYR A 234 -14.74 15.09 -4.11
CA TYR A 234 -14.35 15.24 -5.51
C TYR A 234 -13.91 13.92 -6.14
N SER A 235 -13.16 13.10 -5.41
CA SER A 235 -12.76 11.77 -5.88
C SER A 235 -13.97 10.88 -6.22
N ARG A 236 -15.04 10.97 -5.42
CA ARG A 236 -16.30 10.27 -5.71
C ARG A 236 -16.96 10.81 -6.99
N LYS A 237 -16.98 12.12 -7.16
CA LYS A 237 -17.53 12.79 -8.35
C LYS A 237 -16.79 12.38 -9.62
N VAL A 238 -15.46 12.30 -9.58
CA VAL A 238 -14.60 11.88 -10.71
C VAL A 238 -14.84 10.43 -11.08
N GLY A 239 -15.23 9.57 -10.12
CA GLY A 239 -15.60 8.18 -10.38
C GLY A 239 -14.62 7.14 -9.83
N TYR A 240 -13.79 7.50 -8.87
CA TYR A 240 -12.94 6.52 -8.17
C TYR A 240 -13.79 5.47 -7.46
N ASN A 241 -13.38 4.21 -7.56
CA ASN A 241 -14.14 3.09 -7.02
C ASN A 241 -14.24 3.11 -5.49
N SER A 242 -13.16 3.50 -4.83
CA SER A 242 -13.07 3.58 -3.39
C SER A 242 -12.19 4.75 -2.98
N VAL A 243 -12.64 5.52 -2.01
CA VAL A 243 -11.86 6.60 -1.42
C VAL A 243 -11.39 6.17 -0.03
N GLN A 244 -10.12 6.33 0.24
CA GLN A 244 -9.44 5.86 1.44
C GLN A 244 -8.62 6.98 2.06
N ALA A 245 -8.32 6.86 3.35
CA ALA A 245 -7.36 7.72 4.04
C ALA A 245 -6.39 6.88 4.86
N ALA A 246 -5.09 7.17 4.76
CA ALA A 246 -4.08 6.66 5.68
C ALA A 246 -3.94 7.66 6.82
N SER A 247 -4.32 7.29 8.03
CA SER A 247 -4.41 8.23 9.17
C SER A 247 -3.89 7.63 10.46
N ASN A 248 -3.37 8.50 11.32
CA ASN A 248 -3.05 8.15 12.69
C ASN A 248 -4.29 8.09 13.61
N GLY A 249 -5.45 8.55 13.15
CA GLY A 249 -6.74 8.44 13.81
C GLY A 249 -7.03 9.45 14.92
N ILE A 250 -6.11 10.37 15.24
CA ILE A 250 -6.30 11.32 16.35
C ILE A 250 -7.53 12.19 16.10
N GLU A 251 -7.68 12.79 14.93
CA GLU A 251 -8.80 13.67 14.64
C GLU A 251 -10.13 12.91 14.56
N PHE A 252 -10.10 11.66 14.05
CA PHE A 252 -11.27 10.78 14.06
C PHE A 252 -11.68 10.34 15.47
N ALA A 253 -10.74 10.19 16.39
CA ALA A 253 -11.04 9.88 17.80
C ALA A 253 -11.64 11.09 18.51
N LYS A 254 -11.18 12.30 18.20
CA LYS A 254 -11.65 13.54 18.81
C LYS A 254 -13.07 13.93 18.35
N SER A 255 -13.42 13.67 17.08
CA SER A 255 -14.66 14.18 16.47
C SER A 255 -15.48 13.11 15.75
N LYS A 256 -16.66 12.80 16.31
CA LYS A 256 -17.69 12.00 15.63
C LYS A 256 -18.28 12.74 14.42
N GLU A 257 -18.32 14.06 14.47
CA GLU A 257 -18.79 14.93 13.40
C GLU A 257 -17.89 14.80 12.17
N LEU A 258 -16.56 14.82 12.35
CA LEU A 258 -15.61 14.60 11.26
C LEU A 258 -15.80 13.21 10.64
N CYS A 259 -16.00 12.17 11.46
CA CYS A 259 -16.26 10.82 10.97
C CYS A 259 -17.52 10.75 10.09
N ARG A 260 -18.61 11.42 10.50
CA ARG A 260 -19.86 11.50 9.74
C ARG A 260 -19.67 12.28 8.45
N ALA A 261 -19.08 13.47 8.52
CA ALA A 261 -18.80 14.31 7.34
C ALA A 261 -17.91 13.58 6.32
N ALA A 262 -16.89 12.85 6.78
CA ALA A 262 -16.03 12.05 5.91
C ALA A 262 -16.79 10.88 5.24
N ALA A 263 -17.68 10.21 5.98
CA ALA A 263 -18.53 9.15 5.44
C ALA A 263 -19.51 9.71 4.39
N GLU A 264 -20.15 10.84 4.66
CA GLU A 264 -21.05 11.55 3.75
C GLU A 264 -20.33 12.03 2.49
N ALA A 265 -19.09 12.54 2.63
CA ALA A 265 -18.24 12.87 1.49
C ALA A 265 -17.87 11.64 0.64
N GLY A 266 -18.00 10.42 1.19
CA GLY A 266 -17.78 9.17 0.48
C GLY A 266 -16.53 8.40 0.88
N LEU A 267 -15.91 8.74 2.03
CA LEU A 267 -14.81 7.98 2.59
C LEU A 267 -15.27 6.54 2.91
N ARG A 268 -14.58 5.57 2.37
CA ARG A 268 -14.95 4.16 2.52
C ARG A 268 -14.08 3.42 3.53
N TYR A 269 -12.77 3.64 3.48
CA TYR A 269 -11.81 2.98 4.35
C TYR A 269 -10.90 4.00 5.03
N VAL A 270 -10.58 3.73 6.29
CA VAL A 270 -9.45 4.36 6.97
C VAL A 270 -8.40 3.27 7.23
N TYR A 271 -7.23 3.44 6.64
CA TYR A 271 -6.01 2.68 6.95
C TYR A 271 -5.43 3.31 8.21
N LEU A 272 -5.83 2.74 9.34
CA LEU A 272 -5.55 3.27 10.67
C LEU A 272 -4.24 2.68 11.20
N GLN A 273 -3.24 3.50 11.45
CA GLN A 273 -2.01 3.07 12.11
C GLN A 273 -2.34 2.39 13.45
N PHE A 274 -1.81 1.17 13.66
CA PHE A 274 -2.17 0.32 14.80
C PHE A 274 -1.04 -0.70 15.08
N ASP A 275 -0.06 -0.34 15.92
CA ASP A 275 1.20 -1.08 16.01
C ASP A 275 1.28 -2.07 17.18
N GLY A 276 0.24 -2.17 18.00
CA GLY A 276 0.20 -3.10 19.12
C GLY A 276 -1.00 -2.92 20.01
N ILE A 277 -1.22 -3.88 20.90
CA ILE A 277 -2.31 -3.92 21.87
C ILE A 277 -1.80 -3.35 23.20
N GLY A 278 -2.34 -2.21 23.60
CA GLY A 278 -1.92 -1.44 24.78
C GLY A 278 -1.08 -0.21 24.46
N ASN A 279 -1.09 0.77 25.38
CA ASN A 279 -0.35 2.02 25.20
C ASN A 279 1.18 1.81 25.21
N ALA A 280 1.67 0.86 26.00
CA ALA A 280 3.09 0.52 26.06
C ALA A 280 3.59 -0.02 24.71
N ALA A 281 2.85 -0.91 24.06
CA ALA A 281 3.18 -1.47 22.74
C ALA A 281 3.25 -0.40 21.62
N ASN A 282 2.62 0.75 21.82
CA ASN A 282 2.61 1.88 20.90
C ASN A 282 3.59 3.02 21.31
N SER A 283 4.41 2.82 22.35
CA SER A 283 5.26 3.89 22.93
C SER A 283 6.29 4.49 21.98
N HIS A 284 6.77 3.72 20.98
CA HIS A 284 7.67 4.19 19.92
C HIS A 284 7.02 5.28 19.04
N ARG A 285 5.70 5.42 19.06
CA ARG A 285 4.97 6.52 18.39
C ARG A 285 4.91 7.80 19.23
N LYS A 286 5.39 7.77 20.48
CA LYS A 286 5.59 8.93 21.38
C LYS A 286 4.31 9.66 21.81
N VAL A 287 3.14 9.03 21.72
CA VAL A 287 1.85 9.52 22.23
C VAL A 287 1.43 8.66 23.44
N GLY A 288 1.11 9.30 24.57
CA GLY A 288 0.97 8.60 25.84
C GLY A 288 -0.27 7.73 26.00
N ASN A 289 -1.33 7.96 25.22
CA ASN A 289 -2.58 7.18 25.21
C ASN A 289 -2.99 6.76 23.80
N LEU A 290 -2.02 6.40 22.97
CA LEU A 290 -2.28 6.16 21.55
C LEU A 290 -3.22 4.99 21.30
N PHE A 291 -3.12 3.92 22.10
CA PHE A 291 -4.01 2.78 21.97
C PHE A 291 -5.47 3.17 22.25
N ASP A 292 -5.72 3.95 23.32
CA ASP A 292 -7.06 4.44 23.61
C ASP A 292 -7.63 5.30 22.48
N VAL A 293 -6.78 6.13 21.87
CA VAL A 293 -7.13 6.90 20.65
C VAL A 293 -7.53 5.98 19.51
N LYS A 294 -6.81 4.87 19.29
CA LYS A 294 -7.17 3.90 18.23
C LYS A 294 -8.53 3.26 18.48
N LEU A 295 -8.78 2.83 19.73
CA LEU A 295 -10.07 2.22 20.07
C LEU A 295 -11.22 3.19 19.83
N GLN A 296 -11.07 4.44 20.24
CA GLN A 296 -12.10 5.47 20.03
C GLN A 296 -12.28 5.79 18.54
N ALA A 297 -11.20 5.91 17.76
CA ALA A 297 -11.26 6.13 16.32
C ALA A 297 -11.98 4.99 15.60
N ILE A 298 -11.66 3.73 15.92
CA ILE A 298 -12.33 2.55 15.35
C ILE A 298 -13.84 2.62 15.65
N ASN A 299 -14.22 2.94 16.88
CA ASN A 299 -15.63 3.03 17.24
C ASN A 299 -16.36 4.13 16.50
N ASN A 300 -15.83 5.36 16.48
CA ASN A 300 -16.42 6.52 15.81
C ASN A 300 -16.57 6.29 14.28
N LEU A 301 -15.54 5.77 13.63
CA LEU A 301 -15.54 5.47 12.19
C LEU A 301 -16.55 4.36 11.86
N HIS A 302 -16.60 3.30 12.68
CA HIS A 302 -17.55 2.20 12.48
C HIS A 302 -18.99 2.66 12.60
N GLU A 303 -19.32 3.50 13.60
CA GLU A 303 -20.62 4.11 13.79
C GLU A 303 -21.02 4.98 12.58
N ALA A 304 -20.07 5.74 12.03
CA ALA A 304 -20.27 6.57 10.82
C ALA A 304 -20.40 5.73 9.53
N GLY A 305 -20.15 4.41 9.58
CA GLY A 305 -20.24 3.54 8.41
C GLY A 305 -18.95 3.42 7.60
N VAL A 306 -17.85 3.95 8.08
CA VAL A 306 -16.53 3.80 7.48
C VAL A 306 -15.92 2.46 7.93
N ASP A 307 -15.28 1.75 7.01
CA ASP A 307 -14.60 0.50 7.32
C ASP A 307 -13.14 0.78 7.70
N ILE A 308 -12.61 0.03 8.66
CA ILE A 308 -11.29 0.25 9.23
C ILE A 308 -10.35 -0.86 8.81
N VAL A 309 -9.14 -0.48 8.41
CA VAL A 309 -8.02 -1.38 8.16
C VAL A 309 -6.91 -1.04 9.15
N PRO A 310 -6.75 -1.78 10.25
CA PRO A 310 -5.58 -1.64 11.11
C PRO A 310 -4.31 -1.90 10.32
N VAL A 311 -3.38 -0.94 10.37
CA VAL A 311 -2.09 -0.97 9.67
C VAL A 311 -0.97 -0.98 10.68
N THR A 312 -0.17 -2.04 10.65
CA THR A 312 0.93 -2.25 11.59
C THR A 312 2.25 -2.17 10.87
N THR A 313 3.10 -1.21 11.23
CA THR A 313 4.51 -1.25 10.83
C THR A 313 5.24 -2.19 11.78
N ILE A 314 5.76 -3.31 11.25
CA ILE A 314 6.45 -4.30 12.06
C ILE A 314 7.96 -4.10 11.99
N ILE A 315 8.57 -4.02 13.15
CA ILE A 315 10.02 -3.88 13.32
C ILE A 315 10.49 -5.01 14.21
N ASN A 316 11.45 -5.80 13.73
CA ASN A 316 12.02 -6.88 14.52
C ASN A 316 12.64 -6.35 15.83
N GLY A 317 12.36 -7.01 16.94
CA GLY A 317 12.83 -6.61 18.26
C GLY A 317 12.13 -5.39 18.88
N ILE A 318 11.11 -4.81 18.21
CA ILE A 318 10.32 -3.70 18.75
C ILE A 318 8.86 -4.10 18.96
N ASN A 319 8.17 -4.57 17.93
CA ASN A 319 6.75 -4.93 18.02
C ASN A 319 6.37 -6.19 17.23
N ASN A 320 7.32 -6.97 16.77
CA ASN A 320 7.03 -8.25 16.08
C ASN A 320 6.30 -9.25 16.99
N GLU A 321 6.44 -9.16 18.31
CA GLU A 321 5.71 -9.96 19.29
C GLU A 321 4.22 -9.58 19.37
N GLN A 322 3.83 -8.40 18.88
CA GLN A 322 2.45 -7.94 18.87
C GLN A 322 1.59 -8.51 17.75
N VAL A 323 2.20 -9.18 16.77
CA VAL A 323 1.50 -9.67 15.56
C VAL A 323 0.34 -10.59 15.96
N GLY A 324 0.58 -11.55 16.85
CA GLY A 324 -0.46 -12.46 17.36
C GLY A 324 -1.55 -11.75 18.13
N HIS A 325 -1.20 -10.79 18.98
CA HIS A 325 -2.16 -10.01 19.75
C HIS A 325 -3.09 -9.19 18.85
N ILE A 326 -2.55 -8.59 17.79
CA ILE A 326 -3.34 -7.81 16.81
C ILE A 326 -4.30 -8.71 16.04
N ILE A 327 -3.87 -9.91 15.65
CA ILE A 327 -4.74 -10.89 14.99
C ILE A 327 -5.85 -11.33 15.94
N GLN A 328 -5.51 -11.65 17.19
CA GLN A 328 -6.52 -12.05 18.18
C GLN A 328 -7.53 -10.92 18.40
N PHE A 329 -7.09 -9.67 18.49
CA PHE A 329 -8.00 -8.52 18.57
C PHE A 329 -8.98 -8.45 17.38
N ALA A 330 -8.53 -8.74 16.16
CA ALA A 330 -9.43 -8.80 15.01
C ALA A 330 -10.40 -9.99 15.06
N LEU A 331 -9.94 -11.16 15.53
CA LEU A 331 -10.77 -12.35 15.75
C LEU A 331 -11.85 -12.11 16.82
N ASP A 332 -11.53 -11.32 17.84
CA ASP A 332 -12.47 -10.96 18.91
C ASP A 332 -13.49 -9.89 18.46
N ASN A 333 -13.16 -9.13 17.42
CA ASN A 333 -13.99 -8.04 16.89
C ASN A 333 -14.42 -8.25 15.41
N PRO A 334 -14.96 -9.43 15.02
CA PRO A 334 -15.20 -9.77 13.62
C PRO A 334 -16.34 -8.98 12.98
N LYS A 335 -17.12 -8.23 13.75
CA LYS A 335 -18.15 -7.31 13.24
C LYS A 335 -17.60 -5.96 12.81
N LYS A 336 -16.43 -5.57 13.32
CA LYS A 336 -15.82 -4.25 13.11
C LYS A 336 -14.56 -4.32 12.25
N ILE A 337 -13.82 -5.42 12.27
CA ILE A 337 -12.56 -5.60 11.56
C ILE A 337 -12.67 -6.75 10.56
N SER A 338 -12.38 -6.46 9.30
CA SER A 338 -12.40 -7.45 8.20
C SER A 338 -11.12 -7.44 7.36
N PHE A 339 -10.17 -6.58 7.71
CA PHE A 339 -8.89 -6.48 7.03
C PHE A 339 -7.81 -6.04 8.03
N LEU A 340 -6.64 -6.69 7.97
CA LEU A 340 -5.41 -6.29 8.65
C LEU A 340 -4.31 -6.10 7.60
N SER A 341 -3.53 -5.05 7.73
CA SER A 341 -2.40 -4.77 6.87
C SER A 341 -1.12 -4.66 7.69
N PHE A 342 -0.27 -5.67 7.57
CA PHE A 342 1.05 -5.66 8.18
C PHE A 342 2.07 -5.12 7.17
N GLN A 343 2.94 -4.25 7.63
CA GLN A 343 3.97 -3.61 6.80
C GLN A 343 5.35 -3.84 7.44
N PRO A 344 6.09 -4.85 6.97
CA PRO A 344 7.49 -4.97 7.34
C PRO A 344 8.23 -3.65 7.15
N VAL A 345 9.06 -3.26 8.11
CA VAL A 345 9.76 -1.98 8.12
C VAL A 345 10.58 -1.77 6.84
N SER A 346 10.50 -0.56 6.32
CA SER A 346 11.34 -0.04 5.24
C SER A 346 12.17 1.11 5.80
N PHE A 347 13.49 1.00 5.68
CA PHE A 347 14.43 2.01 6.21
C PHE A 347 14.52 3.19 5.24
N THR A 348 13.59 4.10 5.39
CA THR A 348 13.42 5.29 4.55
C THR A 348 12.91 6.46 5.41
N GLY A 349 12.94 7.67 4.87
CA GLY A 349 12.55 8.86 5.58
C GLY A 349 13.44 9.09 6.80
N ARG A 350 12.87 9.08 8.02
CA ARG A 350 13.63 9.30 9.26
C ARG A 350 14.67 8.23 9.54
N ASP A 351 14.50 7.02 9.01
CA ASP A 351 15.38 5.86 9.24
C ASP A 351 16.32 5.54 8.08
N GLU A 352 16.47 6.44 7.11
CA GLU A 352 17.30 6.19 5.94
C GLU A 352 18.79 6.03 6.27
N ASP A 353 19.28 6.76 7.29
CA ASP A 353 20.68 6.75 7.76
C ASP A 353 20.94 5.65 8.81
N ILE A 354 20.22 4.53 8.73
CA ILE A 354 20.36 3.41 9.67
C ILE A 354 21.75 2.75 9.56
N THR A 355 22.34 2.38 10.71
CA THR A 355 23.60 1.60 10.73
C THR A 355 23.32 0.14 10.30
N ASP A 356 24.36 -0.57 9.80
CA ASP A 356 24.21 -1.95 9.35
C ASP A 356 23.81 -2.87 10.52
N GLU A 357 24.39 -2.72 11.70
CA GLU A 357 24.08 -3.52 12.88
C GLU A 357 22.59 -3.37 13.24
N ARG A 358 22.10 -2.13 13.28
CA ARG A 358 20.71 -1.84 13.59
C ARG A 358 19.78 -2.34 12.48
N ARG A 359 20.16 -2.16 11.23
CA ARG A 359 19.40 -2.65 10.08
C ARG A 359 19.22 -4.15 10.12
N PHE A 360 20.29 -4.92 10.33
CA PHE A 360 20.21 -6.38 10.43
C PHE A 360 19.38 -6.83 11.64
N ALA A 361 19.53 -6.17 12.79
CA ALA A 361 18.74 -6.47 13.99
C ALA A 361 17.26 -6.19 13.82
N GLN A 362 16.90 -5.12 13.11
CA GLN A 362 15.53 -4.64 12.96
C GLN A 362 14.85 -5.08 11.64
N ARG A 363 15.60 -5.72 10.71
CA ARG A 363 15.04 -6.20 9.46
C ARG A 363 13.94 -7.22 9.71
N TYR A 364 12.79 -6.94 9.12
CA TYR A 364 11.63 -7.81 9.11
C TYR A 364 11.15 -7.99 7.66
N THR A 365 10.75 -9.20 7.28
CA THR A 365 10.34 -9.54 5.92
C THR A 365 8.97 -10.20 5.93
N LEU A 366 8.38 -10.41 4.74
CA LEU A 366 7.10 -11.11 4.61
C LEU A 366 7.16 -12.54 5.15
N SER A 367 8.31 -13.23 5.03
CA SER A 367 8.48 -14.57 5.59
C SER A 367 8.56 -14.56 7.12
N HIS A 368 9.22 -13.57 7.74
CA HIS A 368 9.16 -13.41 9.20
C HIS A 368 7.70 -13.27 9.67
N MET A 369 6.92 -12.40 9.00
CA MET A 369 5.51 -12.21 9.33
C MET A 369 4.70 -13.52 9.25
N ALA A 370 4.87 -14.29 8.18
CA ALA A 370 4.14 -15.55 8.03
C ALA A 370 4.51 -16.57 9.12
N HIS A 371 5.79 -16.65 9.51
CA HIS A 371 6.26 -17.51 10.59
C HIS A 371 5.81 -17.03 11.98
N ASP A 372 5.88 -15.71 12.24
CA ASP A 372 5.42 -15.13 13.51
C ASP A 372 3.91 -15.36 13.70
N ILE A 373 3.10 -15.17 12.67
CA ILE A 373 1.66 -15.45 12.72
C ILE A 373 1.43 -16.93 13.05
N LYS A 374 2.15 -17.83 12.39
CA LYS A 374 2.04 -19.26 12.68
C LYS A 374 2.44 -19.58 14.12
N THR A 375 3.53 -19.02 14.59
CA THR A 375 4.09 -19.31 15.92
C THR A 375 3.24 -18.70 17.03
N GLN A 376 2.76 -17.46 16.88
CA GLN A 376 2.04 -16.71 17.91
C GLN A 376 0.53 -17.06 17.96
N CYS A 377 -0.08 -17.40 16.81
CA CYS A 377 -1.53 -17.67 16.75
C CYS A 377 -1.88 -19.10 16.35
N GLY A 378 -0.91 -19.92 15.90
CA GLY A 378 -1.19 -21.23 15.32
C GLY A 378 -1.87 -21.20 13.95
N ILE A 379 -2.07 -20.02 13.35
CA ILE A 379 -2.82 -19.80 12.12
C ILE A 379 -1.87 -19.63 10.94
N GLY A 380 -2.22 -20.22 9.79
CA GLY A 380 -1.52 -20.00 8.52
C GLY A 380 -0.21 -20.77 8.41
N GLU A 381 -0.17 -21.78 7.56
CA GLU A 381 1.07 -22.47 7.17
C GLU A 381 1.81 -21.61 6.14
N PRO A 382 3.08 -21.19 6.39
CA PRO A 382 3.79 -20.26 5.52
C PRO A 382 3.78 -20.65 4.05
N ALA A 383 4.14 -21.87 3.71
CA ALA A 383 4.21 -22.33 2.31
C ALA A 383 2.88 -22.82 1.71
N ARG A 384 1.74 -22.70 2.41
CA ARG A 384 0.43 -23.16 1.92
C ARG A 384 -0.61 -22.07 1.89
N ASP A 385 -0.68 -21.23 2.92
CA ASP A 385 -1.84 -20.38 3.17
C ASP A 385 -1.64 -18.94 2.67
N TRP A 386 -0.41 -18.58 2.32
CA TRP A 386 -0.04 -17.26 1.86
C TRP A 386 0.16 -17.22 0.35
N PHE A 387 -0.47 -16.26 -0.29
CA PHE A 387 -0.36 -16.04 -1.72
C PHE A 387 0.11 -14.61 -2.00
N PRO A 388 0.84 -14.38 -3.11
CA PRO A 388 1.12 -13.00 -3.51
C PRO A 388 -0.19 -12.27 -3.80
N ILE A 389 -0.30 -11.00 -3.45
CA ILE A 389 -1.53 -10.22 -3.72
C ILE A 389 -1.90 -10.28 -5.20
N SER A 390 -0.89 -10.35 -6.07
CA SER A 390 -1.06 -10.50 -7.52
C SER A 390 -1.79 -11.78 -7.96
N PHE A 391 -1.89 -12.80 -7.09
CA PHE A 391 -2.72 -13.98 -7.31
C PHE A 391 -4.18 -13.63 -7.61
N MET A 392 -4.68 -12.54 -7.03
CA MET A 392 -6.03 -12.03 -7.24
C MET A 392 -6.31 -11.54 -8.67
N SER A 393 -5.26 -11.36 -9.50
CA SER A 393 -5.45 -10.91 -10.89
C SER A 393 -6.28 -11.89 -11.72
N THR A 394 -6.23 -13.21 -11.44
CA THR A 394 -7.07 -14.21 -12.10
C THR A 394 -8.56 -14.01 -11.80
N PHE A 395 -8.88 -13.59 -10.58
CA PHE A 395 -10.27 -13.27 -10.18
C PHE A 395 -10.73 -11.95 -10.77
N SER A 396 -9.82 -10.99 -10.91
CA SER A 396 -10.11 -9.71 -11.57
C SER A 396 -10.42 -9.89 -13.05
N ASP A 397 -9.67 -10.73 -13.75
CA ASP A 397 -9.95 -11.06 -15.16
C ASP A 397 -11.32 -11.71 -15.33
N TRP A 398 -11.71 -12.62 -14.42
CA TRP A 398 -13.03 -13.19 -14.41
C TRP A 398 -14.11 -12.14 -14.18
N ALA A 399 -13.90 -11.22 -13.24
CA ALA A 399 -14.82 -10.12 -12.98
C ALA A 399 -15.00 -9.22 -14.22
N ASP A 400 -13.92 -8.88 -14.92
CA ASP A 400 -13.99 -8.13 -16.17
C ASP A 400 -14.81 -8.88 -17.22
N LEU A 401 -14.63 -10.20 -17.34
CA LEU A 401 -15.35 -11.05 -18.29
C LEU A 401 -16.86 -11.07 -18.02
N ILE A 402 -17.29 -11.19 -16.76
CA ILE A 402 -18.71 -11.22 -16.42
C ILE A 402 -19.41 -9.86 -16.51
N HIS A 403 -18.66 -8.76 -16.35
CA HIS A 403 -19.20 -7.42 -16.55
C HIS A 403 -19.26 -7.03 -18.03
N GLY A 404 -18.48 -7.68 -18.87
CA GLY A 404 -18.58 -7.60 -20.33
C GLY A 404 -17.93 -6.36 -20.95
N PRO A 405 -18.04 -6.23 -22.29
CA PRO A 405 -17.34 -5.19 -23.06
C PRO A 405 -17.82 -3.78 -22.75
N ALA A 406 -19.04 -3.59 -22.28
CA ALA A 406 -19.60 -2.27 -21.95
C ALA A 406 -19.08 -1.66 -20.65
N ALA A 407 -18.32 -2.40 -19.85
CA ALA A 407 -17.72 -1.88 -18.62
C ALA A 407 -16.73 -0.76 -18.94
N GLU A 408 -16.89 0.40 -18.29
CA GLU A 408 -16.02 1.57 -18.51
C GLU A 408 -14.66 1.41 -17.83
N TRP A 409 -14.62 0.66 -16.73
CA TRP A 409 -13.46 0.43 -15.90
C TRP A 409 -13.20 -1.07 -15.78
N GLY A 410 -11.94 -1.47 -15.88
CA GLY A 410 -11.51 -2.80 -15.50
C GLY A 410 -11.62 -3.01 -14.00
N GLN A 411 -11.78 -4.27 -13.59
CA GLN A 411 -11.73 -4.59 -12.16
C GLN A 411 -10.32 -4.36 -11.59
N LEU A 412 -10.25 -4.21 -10.27
CA LEU A 412 -9.01 -4.01 -9.56
C LEU A 412 -7.99 -5.10 -9.93
N SER A 413 -6.91 -4.71 -10.55
CA SER A 413 -5.85 -5.64 -10.93
C SER A 413 -4.68 -5.52 -9.98
N CYS A 414 -4.49 -6.54 -9.14
CA CYS A 414 -3.34 -6.65 -8.25
C CYS A 414 -2.11 -7.26 -8.97
N GLY A 415 -1.77 -6.73 -10.13
CA GLY A 415 -0.67 -7.25 -10.94
C GLY A 415 0.74 -6.87 -10.48
N CYS A 416 0.96 -6.52 -9.19
CA CYS A 416 2.27 -6.21 -8.65
C CYS A 416 3.22 -7.40 -8.65
N HIS A 417 4.52 -7.13 -8.49
CA HIS A 417 5.53 -8.18 -8.32
C HIS A 417 5.19 -9.07 -7.13
N PRO A 418 5.38 -10.41 -7.23
CA PRO A 418 4.97 -11.35 -6.17
C PRO A 418 5.62 -11.07 -4.81
N ASN A 419 6.81 -10.46 -4.79
CA ASN A 419 7.53 -10.13 -3.57
C ASN A 419 7.16 -8.76 -2.96
N CYS A 420 6.16 -8.05 -3.53
CA CYS A 420 5.69 -6.77 -2.97
C CYS A 420 4.70 -6.96 -1.84
N GLY A 421 3.86 -7.99 -1.91
CA GLY A 421 2.85 -8.20 -0.90
C GLY A 421 2.21 -9.57 -0.98
N ILE A 422 1.73 -10.03 0.16
CA ILE A 422 1.10 -11.32 0.35
C ILE A 422 -0.24 -11.18 1.06
N GLY A 423 -1.06 -12.19 0.96
CA GLY A 423 -2.33 -12.23 1.69
C GLY A 423 -2.76 -13.64 2.03
N MET A 424 -3.43 -13.74 3.16
CA MET A 424 -4.17 -14.91 3.62
C MET A 424 -5.57 -14.48 4.00
N ALA A 425 -6.54 -15.35 3.84
CA ALA A 425 -7.92 -15.08 4.22
C ALA A 425 -8.41 -16.08 5.26
N LEU A 426 -9.04 -15.57 6.31
CA LEU A 426 -9.75 -16.37 7.31
C LEU A 426 -11.26 -16.20 7.13
N MET A 427 -11.98 -17.29 7.23
CA MET A 427 -13.43 -17.28 7.37
C MET A 427 -13.78 -17.37 8.85
N ILE A 428 -14.50 -16.37 9.38
CA ILE A 428 -14.82 -16.24 10.80
C ILE A 428 -16.33 -16.19 10.98
N ASP A 429 -16.87 -17.02 11.83
CA ASP A 429 -18.25 -16.92 12.30
C ASP A 429 -18.36 -15.76 13.31
N LYS A 430 -19.14 -14.72 12.97
CA LYS A 430 -19.29 -13.52 13.82
C LYS A 430 -19.97 -13.79 15.17
N GLU A 431 -20.65 -14.93 15.31
CA GLU A 431 -21.37 -15.32 16.53
C GLU A 431 -20.50 -16.19 17.43
N THR A 432 -19.92 -17.27 16.85
CA THR A 432 -19.15 -18.25 17.63
C THR A 432 -17.66 -17.92 17.70
N LYS A 433 -17.17 -17.03 16.82
CA LYS A 433 -15.75 -16.69 16.61
C LYS A 433 -14.90 -17.85 16.09
N GLU A 434 -15.52 -18.99 15.74
CA GLU A 434 -14.82 -20.08 15.06
C GLU A 434 -14.23 -19.59 13.75
N SER A 435 -12.96 -19.86 13.50
CA SER A 435 -12.27 -19.39 12.31
C SER A 435 -11.41 -20.48 11.68
N ALA A 436 -11.23 -20.40 10.37
CA ALA A 436 -10.29 -21.23 9.64
C ALA A 436 -9.72 -20.49 8.42
N PRO A 437 -8.46 -20.74 8.04
CA PRO A 437 -7.94 -20.30 6.74
C PRO A 437 -8.79 -20.85 5.61
N VAL A 438 -9.12 -20.02 4.63
CA VAL A 438 -9.89 -20.44 3.45
C VAL A 438 -9.19 -21.58 2.72
N THR A 439 -7.88 -21.58 2.71
CA THR A 439 -7.00 -22.61 2.11
C THR A 439 -7.07 -23.96 2.82
N ALA A 440 -7.52 -24.01 4.07
CA ALA A 440 -7.73 -25.28 4.78
C ALA A 440 -8.86 -26.11 4.16
N PHE A 441 -9.90 -25.45 3.63
CA PHE A 441 -11.09 -26.14 3.09
C PHE A 441 -11.35 -25.86 1.60
N LEU A 442 -10.52 -25.01 0.95
CA LEU A 442 -10.60 -24.69 -0.47
C LEU A 442 -9.20 -24.69 -1.08
N ASN A 443 -8.95 -25.61 -2.02
CA ASN A 443 -7.65 -25.65 -2.70
C ASN A 443 -7.51 -24.49 -3.68
N MET A 444 -6.93 -23.38 -3.20
CA MET A 444 -6.87 -22.11 -3.94
C MET A 444 -6.01 -22.20 -5.22
N ASP A 445 -4.94 -22.98 -5.24
CA ASP A 445 -4.12 -23.20 -6.45
C ASP A 445 -4.93 -23.85 -7.57
N LYS A 446 -5.72 -24.88 -7.22
CA LYS A 446 -6.60 -25.53 -8.20
C LYS A 446 -7.74 -24.62 -8.62
N VAL A 447 -8.33 -23.87 -7.71
CA VAL A 447 -9.37 -22.88 -8.04
C VAL A 447 -8.83 -21.85 -9.02
N ALA A 448 -7.65 -21.29 -8.79
CA ALA A 448 -7.05 -20.31 -9.70
C ALA A 448 -6.73 -20.90 -11.08
N LYS A 449 -6.20 -22.14 -11.14
CA LYS A 449 -5.94 -22.84 -12.41
C LYS A 449 -7.25 -23.13 -13.18
N ASP A 450 -8.30 -23.54 -12.47
CA ASP A 450 -9.61 -23.76 -13.09
C ASP A 450 -10.24 -22.46 -13.57
N LEU A 451 -10.13 -21.39 -12.77
CA LEU A 451 -10.62 -20.07 -13.14
C LEU A 451 -9.87 -19.46 -14.33
N ALA A 452 -8.58 -19.71 -14.46
CA ALA A 452 -7.80 -19.33 -15.63
C ALA A 452 -8.36 -19.99 -16.90
N LYS A 453 -8.74 -21.28 -16.84
CA LYS A 453 -9.39 -21.97 -17.97
C LYS A 453 -10.78 -21.38 -18.31
N VAL A 454 -11.55 -20.97 -17.29
CA VAL A 454 -12.81 -20.26 -17.50
C VAL A 454 -12.60 -18.94 -18.21
N ASN A 455 -11.59 -18.17 -17.77
CA ASN A 455 -11.23 -16.89 -18.39
C ASN A 455 -10.75 -17.07 -19.84
N ASP A 456 -9.92 -18.08 -20.08
CA ASP A 456 -9.42 -18.38 -21.43
C ASP A 456 -10.53 -18.79 -22.39
N ALA A 457 -11.54 -19.51 -21.90
CA ALA A 457 -12.70 -19.92 -22.69
C ALA A 457 -13.61 -18.75 -23.08
N ALA A 458 -13.76 -17.74 -22.23
CA ALA A 458 -14.51 -16.49 -22.45
C ALA A 458 -15.92 -16.69 -23.04
N ARG A 459 -16.69 -17.65 -22.52
CA ARG A 459 -18.01 -18.10 -23.06
C ARG A 459 -19.21 -17.22 -22.69
N GLY A 460 -18.96 -15.97 -22.31
CA GLY A 460 -19.95 -15.02 -21.83
C GLY A 460 -20.30 -15.18 -20.35
N LYS A 461 -21.12 -14.25 -19.84
CA LYS A 461 -21.37 -14.05 -18.42
C LYS A 461 -21.80 -15.33 -17.69
N TRP A 462 -22.90 -15.95 -18.12
CA TRP A 462 -23.51 -17.03 -17.35
C TRP A 462 -22.70 -18.33 -17.36
N LEU A 463 -22.07 -18.67 -18.48
CA LEU A 463 -21.18 -19.83 -18.53
C LEU A 463 -19.91 -19.60 -17.70
N SER A 464 -19.43 -18.37 -17.65
CA SER A 464 -18.28 -18.01 -16.80
C SER A 464 -18.65 -18.03 -15.31
N VAL A 465 -19.87 -17.62 -14.95
CA VAL A 465 -20.37 -17.72 -13.55
C VAL A 465 -20.54 -19.18 -13.15
N ILE A 466 -21.13 -20.02 -14.00
CA ILE A 466 -21.27 -21.46 -13.76
C ILE A 466 -19.88 -22.10 -13.63
N GLY A 467 -18.96 -21.81 -14.56
CA GLY A 467 -17.61 -22.35 -14.55
C GLY A 467 -16.86 -22.02 -13.24
N PHE A 468 -16.95 -20.78 -12.77
CA PHE A 468 -16.35 -20.39 -11.49
C PHE A 468 -17.02 -21.07 -10.31
N GLY A 469 -18.34 -21.17 -10.29
CA GLY A 469 -19.09 -21.94 -9.29
C GLY A 469 -18.65 -23.40 -9.22
N LEU A 470 -18.50 -24.06 -10.36
CA LEU A 470 -17.98 -25.43 -10.45
C LEU A 470 -16.51 -25.52 -9.97
N ALA A 471 -15.67 -24.56 -10.32
CA ALA A 471 -14.28 -24.50 -9.86
C ALA A 471 -14.19 -24.41 -8.32
N LEU A 472 -15.02 -23.59 -7.70
CA LEU A 472 -15.09 -23.50 -6.24
C LEU A 472 -15.60 -24.80 -5.63
N MET A 473 -16.75 -25.31 -6.10
CA MET A 473 -17.38 -26.50 -5.53
C MET A 473 -16.50 -27.75 -5.63
N ARG A 474 -15.86 -28.01 -6.79
CA ARG A 474 -15.05 -29.23 -6.99
C ARG A 474 -13.77 -29.27 -6.15
N ASN A 475 -13.30 -28.12 -5.71
CA ASN A 475 -12.07 -27.95 -4.93
C ASN A 475 -12.33 -27.68 -3.42
N TYR A 476 -13.58 -27.82 -2.99
CA TYR A 476 -14.02 -27.61 -1.61
C TYR A 476 -13.97 -28.90 -0.79
N ASP A 477 -13.52 -28.81 0.46
CA ASP A 477 -13.63 -29.88 1.45
C ASP A 477 -14.53 -29.47 2.61
N PRO A 478 -15.77 -29.97 2.68
CA PRO A 478 -16.71 -29.60 3.72
C PRO A 478 -16.29 -30.01 5.14
N PHE A 479 -15.42 -31.04 5.27
CA PHE A 479 -15.01 -31.53 6.58
C PHE A 479 -13.93 -30.65 7.23
N GLN A 480 -13.21 -29.87 6.44
CA GLN A 480 -12.20 -28.91 6.91
C GLN A 480 -12.76 -27.49 7.10
N ALA A 481 -13.97 -27.23 6.62
CA ALA A 481 -14.64 -25.95 6.77
C ALA A 481 -15.17 -25.78 8.21
N PRO A 482 -15.28 -24.53 8.71
CA PRO A 482 -15.89 -24.24 10.01
C PRO A 482 -17.26 -24.91 10.18
N THR A 483 -17.64 -25.18 11.42
CA THR A 483 -18.78 -26.05 11.76
C THR A 483 -20.09 -25.70 11.03
N HIS A 484 -20.41 -24.42 10.92
CA HIS A 484 -21.65 -23.94 10.29
C HIS A 484 -21.48 -23.41 8.86
N PHE A 485 -20.25 -23.41 8.33
CA PHE A 485 -19.96 -22.89 6.99
C PHE A 485 -20.38 -23.88 5.90
N LYS A 486 -21.01 -23.35 4.87
CA LYS A 486 -21.45 -24.10 3.69
C LYS A 486 -20.79 -23.55 2.42
N ILE A 487 -20.66 -24.37 1.40
CA ILE A 487 -20.18 -23.91 0.08
C ILE A 487 -21.06 -22.80 -0.51
N THR A 488 -22.35 -22.81 -0.21
CA THR A 488 -23.28 -21.73 -0.59
C THR A 488 -22.95 -20.39 0.04
N ASP A 489 -22.35 -20.38 1.24
CA ASP A 489 -21.87 -19.15 1.89
C ASP A 489 -20.66 -18.59 1.15
N MET A 490 -19.75 -19.46 0.66
CA MET A 490 -18.64 -19.04 -0.18
C MET A 490 -19.14 -18.46 -1.51
N LEU A 491 -20.05 -19.15 -2.20
CA LEU A 491 -20.63 -18.66 -3.45
C LEU A 491 -21.30 -17.29 -3.27
N ARG A 492 -22.04 -17.12 -2.17
CA ARG A 492 -22.66 -15.85 -1.81
C ARG A 492 -21.63 -14.77 -1.54
N LYS A 493 -20.51 -15.07 -0.87
CA LYS A 493 -19.42 -14.11 -0.65
C LYS A 493 -18.78 -13.67 -1.97
N MET A 494 -18.56 -14.60 -2.89
CA MET A 494 -18.03 -14.28 -4.22
C MET A 494 -19.01 -13.43 -5.03
N ASP A 495 -20.30 -13.77 -5.01
CA ASP A 495 -21.34 -12.97 -5.67
C ASP A 495 -21.41 -11.53 -5.09
N LYS A 496 -21.39 -11.41 -3.77
CA LYS A 496 -21.37 -10.10 -3.08
C LYS A 496 -20.14 -9.27 -3.43
N THR A 497 -18.99 -9.91 -3.63
CA THR A 497 -17.73 -9.23 -3.95
C THR A 497 -17.72 -8.75 -5.40
N PHE A 498 -18.12 -9.59 -6.33
CA PHE A 498 -18.01 -9.35 -7.77
C PHE A 498 -19.31 -8.93 -8.45
N ASN A 499 -20.43 -8.96 -7.73
CA ASN A 499 -21.77 -8.66 -8.25
C ASN A 499 -22.12 -9.47 -9.53
N ALA A 500 -21.84 -10.76 -9.52
CA ALA A 500 -21.94 -11.61 -10.69
C ALA A 500 -23.41 -11.86 -11.11
N THR A 501 -24.31 -12.04 -10.13
CA THR A 501 -25.74 -12.31 -10.39
C THR A 501 -26.60 -11.05 -10.45
N GLY A 502 -26.09 -9.91 -10.00
CA GLY A 502 -26.85 -8.68 -9.90
C GLY A 502 -27.78 -8.61 -8.66
N LYS A 503 -27.60 -9.55 -7.71
CA LYS A 503 -28.36 -9.54 -6.46
C LYS A 503 -27.95 -8.32 -5.62
N ASP A 504 -28.95 -7.68 -5.02
CA ASP A 504 -28.71 -6.54 -4.13
C ASP A 504 -28.19 -6.99 -2.76
N TYR A 505 -26.94 -6.61 -2.47
CA TYR A 505 -26.26 -6.81 -1.18
C TYR A 505 -25.94 -5.48 -0.46
N GLY A 506 -26.58 -4.39 -0.89
CA GLY A 506 -26.24 -3.02 -0.50
C GLY A 506 -25.15 -2.42 -1.39
N SER A 507 -25.32 -1.15 -1.77
CA SER A 507 -24.42 -0.44 -2.67
C SER A 507 -23.01 -0.31 -2.09
N VAL A 508 -22.01 -0.34 -2.97
CA VAL A 508 -20.60 0.01 -2.67
C VAL A 508 -20.12 1.18 -3.51
N LYS A 509 -20.92 1.56 -4.51
CA LYS A 509 -20.64 2.64 -5.46
C LYS A 509 -21.69 3.74 -5.25
N GLY A 510 -21.33 4.98 -5.63
CA GLY A 510 -22.25 6.12 -5.50
C GLY A 510 -22.47 6.53 -4.04
N ASP A 511 -23.61 7.14 -3.79
CA ASP A 511 -24.02 7.61 -2.46
C ASP A 511 -24.49 6.41 -1.64
N ARG A 512 -23.58 5.87 -0.87
CA ARG A 512 -23.80 4.70 -0.01
C ARG A 512 -24.58 5.11 1.23
N THR A 513 -25.79 4.54 1.40
CA THR A 513 -26.63 4.79 2.56
C THR A 513 -26.23 3.94 3.78
N MET A 514 -26.68 4.33 4.98
CA MET A 514 -26.51 3.51 6.18
C MET A 514 -27.25 2.17 6.07
N GLU A 515 -28.32 2.09 5.30
CA GLU A 515 -29.01 0.84 5.00
C GLU A 515 -28.16 -0.10 4.16
N ASP A 516 -27.51 0.41 3.12
CA ASP A 516 -26.54 -0.35 2.32
C ASP A 516 -25.44 -0.93 3.18
N ILE A 517 -24.90 -0.13 4.10
CA ILE A 517 -23.84 -0.52 5.03
C ILE A 517 -24.34 -1.64 5.96
N LYS A 518 -25.50 -1.46 6.58
CA LYS A 518 -26.11 -2.48 7.44
C LYS A 518 -26.37 -3.78 6.70
N LYS A 519 -26.91 -3.70 5.46
CA LYS A 519 -27.17 -4.85 4.60
C LYS A 519 -25.87 -5.59 4.26
N ARG A 520 -24.79 -4.87 3.96
CA ARG A 520 -23.49 -5.49 3.68
C ARG A 520 -22.85 -6.10 4.93
N ARG A 521 -23.06 -5.52 6.11
CA ARG A 521 -22.53 -6.00 7.39
C ARG A 521 -23.35 -7.13 8.03
N SER A 522 -24.54 -7.42 7.54
CA SER A 522 -25.47 -8.41 8.10
C SER A 522 -25.07 -9.87 7.93
N ASP A 523 -24.08 -10.19 7.13
CA ASP A 523 -23.61 -11.56 6.93
C ASP A 523 -23.11 -12.17 8.24
N ARG A 524 -23.47 -13.43 8.48
CA ARG A 524 -22.94 -14.22 9.60
C ARG A 524 -21.42 -14.36 9.51
N TRP A 525 -20.89 -14.56 8.31
CA TRP A 525 -19.47 -14.82 8.07
C TRP A 525 -18.69 -13.53 7.80
N ASN A 526 -17.63 -13.31 8.57
CA ASN A 526 -16.60 -12.33 8.24
C ASN A 526 -15.49 -13.01 7.44
N PHE A 527 -15.08 -12.36 6.35
CA PHE A 527 -13.92 -12.72 5.58
C PHE A 527 -12.80 -11.78 6.01
N LEU A 528 -12.01 -12.21 7.02
CA LEU A 528 -10.87 -11.44 7.48
C LEU A 528 -9.69 -11.66 6.53
N PHE A 529 -9.31 -10.61 5.82
CA PHE A 529 -8.13 -10.62 4.98
C PHE A 529 -6.93 -10.10 5.77
N ILE A 530 -5.90 -10.92 5.88
CA ILE A 530 -4.63 -10.58 6.52
C ILE A 530 -3.61 -10.39 5.40
N ALA A 531 -3.16 -9.15 5.20
CA ALA A 531 -2.20 -8.80 4.18
C ALA A 531 -0.86 -8.38 4.76
N GLY A 532 0.21 -8.70 4.06
CA GLY A 532 1.54 -8.13 4.26
C GLY A 532 1.93 -7.33 3.03
N MET A 533 2.33 -6.08 3.20
CA MET A 533 2.88 -5.25 2.12
C MET A 533 4.26 -4.77 2.52
N TRP A 534 5.27 -5.18 1.75
CA TRP A 534 6.66 -4.82 2.03
C TRP A 534 7.16 -3.81 1.01
N PHE A 535 7.28 -2.57 1.44
CA PHE A 535 7.89 -1.50 0.66
C PHE A 535 9.41 -1.65 0.65
N GLN A 536 10.02 -1.25 -0.44
CA GLN A 536 11.47 -1.32 -0.60
C GLN A 536 12.15 -0.19 0.14
N ASP A 537 13.38 -0.45 0.56
CA ASP A 537 14.38 0.56 0.90
C ASP A 537 15.61 0.43 0.01
N LEU A 538 16.61 1.29 0.17
CA LEU A 538 17.78 1.27 -0.70
C LEU A 538 18.61 -0.01 -0.61
N PHE A 539 18.49 -0.78 0.48
CA PHE A 539 19.24 -2.03 0.67
C PHE A 539 18.66 -3.20 -0.12
N ASN A 540 17.33 -3.23 -0.31
CA ASN A 540 16.62 -4.29 -1.04
C ASN A 540 15.91 -3.80 -2.31
N TYR A 541 16.35 -2.69 -2.88
CA TYR A 541 15.74 -2.07 -4.04
C TYR A 541 15.89 -2.94 -5.29
N ASP A 542 14.76 -3.19 -5.96
CA ASP A 542 14.65 -3.94 -7.21
C ASP A 542 13.73 -3.17 -8.16
N PHE A 543 14.27 -2.69 -9.27
CA PHE A 543 13.51 -1.91 -10.26
C PHE A 543 12.33 -2.67 -10.86
N ARG A 544 12.41 -4.02 -10.93
CA ARG A 544 11.29 -4.84 -11.42
C ARG A 544 10.08 -4.76 -10.52
N ARG A 545 10.28 -4.60 -9.21
CA ARG A 545 9.20 -4.37 -8.27
C ARG A 545 8.59 -2.99 -8.46
N THR A 546 9.41 -2.00 -8.74
CA THR A 546 8.98 -0.61 -8.99
C THR A 546 8.20 -0.49 -10.29
N GLU A 547 8.69 -1.10 -11.36
CA GLU A 547 8.03 -1.14 -12.68
C GLU A 547 6.68 -1.84 -12.66
N GLN A 548 6.46 -2.74 -11.71
CA GLN A 548 5.20 -3.45 -11.53
C GLN A 548 4.34 -2.86 -10.40
N CYS A 549 4.65 -1.65 -9.94
CA CYS A 549 3.92 -1.00 -8.87
C CYS A 549 2.46 -0.74 -9.28
N ILE A 550 1.56 -1.03 -8.34
CA ILE A 550 0.12 -0.78 -8.48
C ILE A 550 -0.38 0.31 -7.53
N ILE A 551 0.55 0.95 -6.81
CA ILE A 551 0.27 2.02 -5.85
C ILE A 551 1.10 3.24 -6.25
N PRO A 552 0.74 3.97 -7.33
CA PRO A 552 1.45 5.19 -7.71
C PRO A 552 1.10 6.34 -6.76
N TYR A 553 2.08 7.22 -6.58
CA TYR A 553 1.85 8.56 -6.04
C TYR A 553 1.53 9.52 -7.18
N ALA A 554 0.45 10.28 -7.04
CA ALA A 554 0.23 11.45 -7.86
C ALA A 554 0.98 12.64 -7.26
N THR A 555 1.74 13.32 -8.08
CA THR A 555 2.56 14.47 -7.73
C THR A 555 2.40 15.58 -8.76
N GLN A 556 2.94 16.76 -8.49
CA GLN A 556 2.99 17.84 -9.46
C GLN A 556 3.79 17.46 -10.73
N GLU A 557 4.68 16.48 -10.62
CA GLU A 557 5.54 15.98 -11.70
C GLU A 557 5.02 14.68 -12.35
N GLY A 558 3.76 14.29 -12.05
CA GLY A 558 3.11 13.09 -12.58
C GLY A 558 3.01 11.94 -11.59
N GLU A 559 2.56 10.76 -12.07
CA GLU A 559 2.44 9.58 -11.24
C GLU A 559 3.76 8.82 -11.18
N ILE A 560 4.27 8.63 -9.97
CA ILE A 560 5.53 7.93 -9.68
C ILE A 560 5.22 6.70 -8.85
N SER A 561 5.87 5.58 -9.12
CA SER A 561 5.68 4.37 -8.33
C SER A 561 6.05 4.59 -6.86
N PHE A 562 5.31 3.94 -5.93
CA PHE A 562 5.42 4.16 -4.49
C PHE A 562 6.87 4.11 -3.97
N CYS A 563 7.60 3.04 -4.31
CA CYS A 563 8.96 2.87 -3.81
C CYS A 563 9.96 3.83 -4.48
N ALA A 564 9.77 4.21 -5.75
CA ALA A 564 10.63 5.21 -6.38
C ALA A 564 10.43 6.59 -5.76
N TYR A 565 9.19 6.95 -5.47
CA TYR A 565 8.87 8.23 -4.83
C TYR A 565 9.47 8.36 -3.43
N ASN A 566 9.31 7.33 -2.61
CA ASN A 566 9.69 7.42 -1.19
C ASN A 566 11.14 7.03 -0.91
N THR A 567 11.67 6.03 -1.61
CA THR A 567 12.93 5.37 -1.23
C THR A 567 13.98 5.46 -2.31
N GLY A 568 13.63 5.13 -3.53
CA GLY A 568 14.55 4.95 -4.64
C GLY A 568 15.47 6.14 -4.80
N ILE A 569 15.25 6.92 -5.83
CA ILE A 569 15.98 8.19 -6.03
C ILE A 569 15.58 9.23 -4.97
N GLY A 570 14.42 9.02 -4.31
CA GLY A 570 13.90 9.93 -3.29
C GLY A 570 13.20 11.13 -3.90
N TRP A 571 12.41 10.89 -4.93
CA TRP A 571 11.63 11.93 -5.60
C TRP A 571 10.77 12.75 -4.65
N ARG A 572 10.31 12.16 -3.52
CA ARG A 572 9.56 12.89 -2.49
C ARG A 572 10.30 14.15 -2.06
N ASN A 573 11.52 14.02 -1.59
CA ASN A 573 12.28 15.14 -1.03
C ASN A 573 12.55 16.23 -2.08
N ILE A 574 12.73 15.82 -3.32
CA ILE A 574 12.98 16.71 -4.45
C ILE A 574 11.71 17.46 -4.83
N ILE A 575 10.62 16.75 -5.10
CA ILE A 575 9.36 17.33 -5.55
C ILE A 575 8.73 18.19 -4.45
N GLU A 576 8.68 17.71 -3.21
CA GLU A 576 8.14 18.50 -2.10
C GLU A 576 8.93 19.78 -1.88
N LYS A 577 10.26 19.78 -2.10
CA LYS A 577 11.06 21.00 -2.03
C LYS A 577 10.85 21.92 -3.22
N MET A 578 10.74 21.39 -4.43
CA MET A 578 10.45 22.18 -5.65
C MET A 578 9.11 22.91 -5.54
N HIS A 579 8.11 22.27 -4.95
CA HIS A 579 6.74 22.77 -4.82
C HIS A 579 6.39 23.14 -3.36
N MET A 580 7.38 23.48 -2.54
CA MET A 580 7.12 23.85 -1.15
C MET A 580 6.22 25.08 -1.04
N THR A 581 5.25 25.01 -0.16
CA THR A 581 4.30 26.12 0.10
C THR A 581 4.97 27.27 0.81
N ALA A 582 5.73 26.95 1.88
CA ALA A 582 6.46 27.93 2.69
C ALA A 582 7.59 27.25 3.48
N THR A 583 8.53 28.02 3.98
CA THR A 583 9.42 27.54 5.04
C THR A 583 8.60 27.27 6.30
N LEU A 584 9.05 26.35 7.15
CA LEU A 584 8.32 25.99 8.37
C LEU A 584 8.13 27.21 9.30
N THR A 585 9.12 28.10 9.38
CA THR A 585 9.04 29.34 10.18
C THR A 585 7.94 30.24 9.67
N LYS A 586 7.94 30.56 8.36
CA LYS A 586 6.94 31.41 7.75
C LYS A 586 5.53 30.83 7.88
N TRP A 587 5.39 29.53 7.69
CA TRP A 587 4.10 28.86 7.87
C TRP A 587 3.54 29.05 9.28
N TYR A 588 4.39 28.85 10.31
CA TYR A 588 3.95 29.03 11.68
C TYR A 588 3.69 30.49 12.07
N GLU A 589 4.37 31.44 11.45
CA GLU A 589 4.07 32.88 11.63
C GLU A 589 2.68 33.22 11.07
N GLU A 590 2.32 32.69 9.91
CA GLU A 590 1.06 32.97 9.23
C GLU A 590 -0.15 32.17 9.78
N HIS A 591 0.06 30.90 10.15
CA HIS A 591 -1.04 29.97 10.49
C HIS A 591 -1.02 29.52 11.96
N GLY A 592 -0.01 29.92 12.74
CA GLY A 592 0.22 29.37 14.07
C GLY A 592 0.72 27.92 14.04
N ARG A 593 1.16 27.44 15.19
CA ARG A 593 1.56 26.04 15.35
C ARG A 593 0.34 25.16 15.58
N HIS A 594 0.15 24.15 14.75
CA HIS A 594 -0.80 23.09 15.06
C HIS A 594 -0.28 22.23 16.23
N GLU A 595 -1.20 21.61 16.95
CA GLU A 595 -0.84 20.75 18.08
C GLU A 595 -0.08 19.51 17.59
N ILE A 596 1.05 19.23 18.22
CA ILE A 596 1.88 18.04 17.96
C ILE A 596 1.99 17.23 19.23
N PHE A 597 1.63 15.95 19.13
CA PHE A 597 1.74 14.98 20.22
C PHE A 597 3.10 14.29 20.14
N ALA A 598 3.92 14.48 21.15
CA ALA A 598 5.27 13.93 21.26
C ALA A 598 5.65 13.75 22.72
N GLY A 599 6.70 12.97 23.01
CA GLY A 599 7.28 12.85 24.36
C GLY A 599 6.31 12.27 25.42
N GLY A 600 5.32 11.47 25.00
CA GLY A 600 4.34 10.89 25.91
C GLY A 600 3.11 11.79 26.18
N LYS A 601 2.99 12.94 25.50
CA LYS A 601 1.82 13.81 25.62
C LYS A 601 0.55 13.00 25.27
N LYS A 602 -0.50 13.14 26.08
CA LYS A 602 -1.78 12.47 25.86
C LYS A 602 -2.71 13.32 24.99
N VAL A 603 -3.48 12.64 24.14
CA VAL A 603 -4.55 13.27 23.35
C VAL A 603 -5.76 13.45 24.24
N GLY A 604 -6.29 14.66 24.33
CA GLY A 604 -7.57 14.94 24.98
C GLY A 604 -8.71 14.44 24.08
N MET A 605 -9.58 13.59 24.64
CA MET A 605 -10.79 13.11 23.96
C MET A 605 -12.01 13.57 24.76
N SER A 606 -12.97 14.18 24.09
CA SER A 606 -14.20 14.70 24.72
C SER A 606 -15.14 13.58 25.15
N HIS A 607 -14.99 12.40 24.55
CA HIS A 607 -15.78 11.21 24.87
C HIS A 607 -14.88 9.99 24.75
N VAL A 608 -14.89 9.16 25.78
CA VAL A 608 -14.20 7.87 25.81
C VAL A 608 -15.22 6.77 25.99
N GLY A 609 -15.43 5.97 24.96
CA GLY A 609 -16.35 4.83 25.02
C GLY A 609 -16.33 4.04 23.72
N HIS A 610 -16.09 2.74 23.83
CA HIS A 610 -16.06 1.83 22.70
C HIS A 610 -16.71 0.48 23.07
N GLU A 611 -17.23 -0.21 22.05
CA GLU A 611 -17.81 -1.55 22.16
C GLU A 611 -16.84 -2.65 21.68
N LEU A 612 -15.54 -2.38 21.69
CA LEU A 612 -14.54 -3.35 21.28
C LEU A 612 -14.25 -4.33 22.41
N VAL A 613 -14.13 -5.60 22.05
CA VAL A 613 -13.72 -6.67 22.96
C VAL A 613 -12.19 -6.65 23.06
N LEU A 614 -11.70 -6.56 24.29
CA LEU A 614 -10.27 -6.54 24.60
C LEU A 614 -9.90 -7.77 25.44
N ASN A 615 -8.81 -8.42 25.07
CA ASN A 615 -8.15 -9.38 25.95
C ASN A 615 -7.22 -8.59 26.89
N MET A 616 -7.60 -8.50 28.17
CA MET A 616 -6.84 -7.71 29.16
C MET A 616 -5.47 -8.32 29.47
N GLU A 617 -5.28 -9.61 29.27
CA GLU A 617 -3.95 -10.23 29.38
C GLU A 617 -3.02 -9.69 28.29
N HIS A 618 -3.51 -9.52 27.06
CA HIS A 618 -2.74 -8.91 25.98
C HIS A 618 -2.47 -7.43 26.24
N VAL A 619 -3.44 -6.68 26.75
CA VAL A 619 -3.28 -5.26 27.08
C VAL A 619 -2.22 -5.04 28.16
N ASN A 620 -2.14 -5.95 29.12
CA ASN A 620 -1.26 -5.87 30.29
C ASN A 620 -0.03 -6.79 30.20
N SER A 621 0.19 -7.48 29.07
CA SER A 621 1.30 -8.44 28.96
C SER A 621 2.67 -7.73 29.05
N GLU A 622 3.67 -8.45 29.60
CA GLU A 622 5.05 -7.95 29.64
C GLU A 622 5.63 -7.68 28.25
N ALA A 623 5.16 -8.41 27.22
CA ALA A 623 5.50 -8.12 25.82
C ALA A 623 5.08 -6.70 25.39
N ASN A 624 4.18 -6.05 26.12
CA ASN A 624 3.84 -4.64 25.93
C ASN A 624 4.84 -3.69 26.59
N HIS A 625 5.71 -4.18 27.46
CA HIS A 625 6.79 -3.41 28.07
C HIS A 625 8.01 -3.37 27.16
N THR A 626 7.81 -2.95 25.92
CA THR A 626 8.87 -2.68 24.96
C THR A 626 9.85 -1.58 25.40
N LEU A 627 9.63 -0.98 26.56
CA LEU A 627 10.53 0.04 27.14
C LEU A 627 11.94 -0.50 27.37
N ASP A 628 12.10 -1.79 27.67
CA ASP A 628 13.44 -2.39 27.87
C ASP A 628 14.12 -2.74 26.54
N ASN A 629 13.35 -3.07 25.50
CA ASN A 629 13.85 -3.19 24.12
C ASN A 629 14.17 -1.82 23.50
N LEU A 630 13.69 -0.73 24.09
CA LEU A 630 14.04 0.65 23.74
C LEU A 630 15.46 1.05 24.14
N GLY A 631 16.24 0.22 24.84
CA GLY A 631 17.68 0.43 24.99
C GLY A 631 18.37 0.60 23.63
N ILE A 632 17.98 -0.24 22.65
CA ILE A 632 18.43 -0.15 21.25
C ILE A 632 17.84 1.12 20.59
N ALA A 633 16.58 1.43 20.82
CA ALA A 633 15.92 2.62 20.27
C ALA A 633 16.39 3.92 20.95
N LYS A 634 16.76 3.90 22.24
CA LYS A 634 17.30 5.04 22.96
C LYS A 634 18.70 5.41 22.47
N ASN A 635 19.56 4.44 22.28
CA ASN A 635 20.89 4.65 21.72
C ASN A 635 20.83 5.15 20.26
N ALA A 636 19.94 4.60 19.45
CA ALA A 636 19.70 5.05 18.09
C ALA A 636 19.14 6.49 18.02
N ARG A 637 18.32 6.88 19.00
CA ARG A 637 17.85 8.27 19.12
C ARG A 637 18.97 9.22 19.47
N GLU A 638 19.84 8.85 20.41
CA GLU A 638 20.98 9.66 20.81
C GLU A 638 21.97 9.82 19.64
N GLU A 639 22.20 8.75 18.87
CA GLU A 639 23.00 8.81 17.65
C GLU A 639 22.39 9.72 16.58
N ARG A 640 21.07 9.66 16.37
CA ARG A 640 20.39 10.58 15.44
C ARG A 640 20.42 12.02 15.91
N ILE A 641 20.25 12.27 17.21
CA ILE A 641 20.40 13.62 17.77
C ILE A 641 21.81 14.11 17.54
N ARG A 642 22.83 13.29 17.81
CA ARG A 642 24.22 13.63 17.56
C ARG A 642 24.52 13.89 16.09
N ALA A 643 24.05 12.99 15.20
CA ALA A 643 24.19 13.15 13.76
C ALA A 643 23.47 14.40 13.24
N ARG A 644 22.28 14.70 13.78
CA ARG A 644 21.50 15.89 13.45
C ARG A 644 22.17 17.17 13.96
N ASP A 645 22.67 17.16 15.19
CA ASP A 645 23.42 18.30 15.76
C ASP A 645 24.72 18.55 14.99
N THR A 646 25.37 17.48 14.53
CA THR A 646 26.55 17.58 13.65
C THR A 646 26.16 18.13 12.28
N LYS A 647 25.01 17.68 11.71
CA LYS A 647 24.48 18.18 10.43
C LYS A 647 24.08 19.66 10.54
N VAL A 648 23.37 20.04 11.60
CA VAL A 648 23.00 21.45 11.86
C VAL A 648 24.23 22.34 12.01
N LYS A 649 25.25 21.86 12.73
CA LYS A 649 26.53 22.57 12.84
C LYS A 649 27.26 22.69 11.49
N SER A 650 27.31 21.62 10.72
CA SER A 650 27.85 21.60 9.35
C SER A 650 27.12 22.55 8.42
N ASP A 651 25.80 22.56 8.48
CA ASP A 651 24.98 23.45 7.65
C ASP A 651 25.13 24.92 8.06
N ALA A 652 25.28 25.20 9.36
CA ALA A 652 25.57 26.52 9.88
C ALA A 652 26.98 27.00 9.48
N GLU A 653 27.97 26.10 9.52
CA GLU A 653 29.33 26.38 9.05
C GLU A 653 29.39 26.64 7.54
N ASN A 654 28.67 25.84 6.76
CA ASN A 654 28.53 26.01 5.31
C ASN A 654 27.81 27.32 4.98
N ALA A 655 26.76 27.69 5.71
CA ALA A 655 26.08 28.97 5.55
C ALA A 655 27.02 30.15 5.89
N LYS A 656 27.81 30.03 6.95
CA LYS A 656 28.82 31.04 7.33
C LYS A 656 29.92 31.16 6.28
N MET A 657 30.41 30.05 5.74
CA MET A 657 31.39 30.06 4.65
C MET A 657 30.84 30.66 3.37
N ALA A 658 29.56 30.35 3.02
CA ALA A 658 28.89 30.96 1.89
C ALA A 658 28.68 32.47 2.07
N GLN A 659 28.42 32.93 3.27
CA GLN A 659 28.33 34.35 3.61
C GLN A 659 29.69 35.03 3.47
N LEU A 660 30.75 34.47 4.05
CA LEU A 660 32.11 34.98 3.91
C LEU A 660 32.59 35.05 2.44
N TYR A 661 32.21 34.04 1.63
CA TYR A 661 32.50 34.05 0.21
C TYR A 661 31.78 35.19 -0.52
N ARG A 662 30.52 35.45 -0.22
CA ARG A 662 29.78 36.60 -0.78
C ARG A 662 30.39 37.93 -0.40
N GLU A 663 30.71 38.10 0.89
CA GLU A 663 31.26 39.35 1.41
C GLU A 663 32.70 39.64 0.89
N HIS A 664 33.56 38.63 0.89
CA HIS A 664 35.00 38.82 0.63
C HIS A 664 35.42 38.52 -0.81
N VAL A 665 34.67 37.66 -1.53
CA VAL A 665 35.02 37.29 -2.92
C VAL A 665 34.13 38.00 -3.92
N LEU A 666 32.82 38.08 -3.65
CA LEU A 666 31.86 38.73 -4.55
C LEU A 666 31.60 40.19 -4.25
N GLY A 667 32.12 40.72 -3.11
CA GLY A 667 31.97 42.11 -2.72
C GLY A 667 30.53 42.52 -2.35
N GLU A 668 29.68 41.57 -2.02
CA GLU A 668 28.30 41.83 -1.61
C GLU A 668 28.27 42.38 -0.17
N LYS A 669 27.61 43.52 0.03
CA LYS A 669 27.41 44.05 1.39
C LYS A 669 26.29 43.29 2.09
N PRO A 670 26.47 42.93 3.38
CA PRO A 670 25.42 42.26 4.13
C PRO A 670 24.17 43.18 4.23
N PRO A 671 22.96 42.60 4.19
CA PRO A 671 21.73 43.38 4.38
C PRO A 671 21.74 44.09 5.76
N ALA A 672 21.23 45.30 5.80
CA ALA A 672 21.31 46.20 6.97
C ALA A 672 20.60 45.67 8.25
N ASP A 673 19.77 44.64 8.12
CA ASP A 673 18.82 44.21 9.16
C ASP A 673 19.13 42.86 9.79
N GLY A 674 20.31 42.26 9.56
CA GLY A 674 20.72 41.00 10.21
C GLY A 674 19.88 39.76 9.89
N ILE A 675 18.91 39.87 9.03
CA ILE A 675 18.10 38.73 8.54
C ILE A 675 18.62 38.33 7.18
N VAL A 676 19.33 37.22 7.12
CA VAL A 676 19.73 36.60 5.87
C VAL A 676 18.47 35.90 5.30
N SER A 677 17.69 36.64 4.51
CA SER A 677 16.73 36.02 3.63
C SER A 677 17.52 35.32 2.53
N VAL A 678 17.54 33.99 2.53
CA VAL A 678 18.00 33.23 1.38
C VAL A 678 16.94 33.43 0.29
N ASN A 679 17.08 34.50 -0.49
CA ASN A 679 16.35 34.66 -1.72
C ASN A 679 16.85 33.54 -2.66
N MET A 680 16.15 32.42 -2.69
CA MET A 680 16.31 31.50 -3.80
C MET A 680 15.77 32.20 -5.03
N ILE A 681 16.67 32.53 -5.94
CA ILE A 681 16.35 33.02 -7.27
C ILE A 681 15.46 31.95 -7.88
N ARG A 682 14.19 32.24 -8.06
CA ARG A 682 13.35 31.45 -8.97
C ARG A 682 14.04 31.53 -10.33
N PRO A 683 14.44 30.42 -10.95
CA PRO A 683 14.79 30.47 -12.35
C PRO A 683 13.55 31.04 -13.07
N ALA A 684 13.77 32.00 -13.95
CA ALA A 684 12.69 32.52 -14.78
C ALA A 684 11.95 31.32 -15.39
N THR A 685 10.64 31.28 -15.20
CA THR A 685 9.78 30.25 -15.77
C THR A 685 9.83 30.40 -17.28
N ASN A 686 10.83 29.81 -17.92
CA ASN A 686 10.69 29.40 -19.29
C ASN A 686 9.72 28.23 -19.29
N ASN A 687 8.61 28.39 -19.98
CA ASN A 687 7.60 27.40 -20.29
C ASN A 687 8.18 26.22 -21.10
N ALA A 688 9.24 25.58 -20.59
CA ALA A 688 9.70 24.30 -21.08
C ALA A 688 9.01 23.22 -20.26
N ALA A 689 8.15 22.51 -20.93
CA ALA A 689 7.38 21.41 -20.37
C ALA A 689 8.25 20.43 -19.62
N SER A 690 7.78 20.09 -18.42
CA SER A 690 8.35 19.01 -17.63
C SER A 690 8.46 17.71 -18.44
N PRO A 691 9.60 17.05 -18.46
CA PRO A 691 9.77 15.82 -19.22
C PRO A 691 9.09 14.60 -18.60
N ILE A 692 8.49 14.74 -17.42
CA ILE A 692 8.01 13.59 -16.65
C ILE A 692 6.60 13.14 -17.04
N ASN A 693 5.75 14.00 -17.57
CA ASN A 693 4.43 13.54 -18.02
C ASN A 693 3.73 14.58 -18.92
N ARG A 694 3.95 14.51 -20.21
CA ARG A 694 3.04 15.12 -21.17
C ARG A 694 2.26 14.01 -21.85
N ASN A 695 1.02 13.84 -21.45
CA ASN A 695 0.04 13.22 -22.33
C ASN A 695 -0.03 14.10 -23.60
N PRO A 696 0.07 13.53 -24.80
CA PRO A 696 -0.23 14.29 -25.99
C PRO A 696 -1.69 14.72 -25.89
N GLN A 697 -1.95 16.02 -25.95
CA GLN A 697 -3.30 16.52 -26.24
C GLN A 697 -3.78 15.85 -27.52
N PRO A 698 -5.05 15.47 -27.62
CA PRO A 698 -5.59 15.02 -28.89
C PRO A 698 -5.37 16.14 -29.92
N ALA A 699 -4.79 15.77 -31.04
CA ALA A 699 -4.66 16.66 -32.18
C ALA A 699 -6.07 17.22 -32.50
N GLU A 700 -6.21 18.51 -32.55
CA GLU A 700 -7.39 19.16 -33.14
C GLU A 700 -7.44 18.68 -34.61
N GLU A 701 -8.52 18.02 -34.95
CA GLU A 701 -8.85 17.74 -36.34
C GLU A 701 -9.01 19.10 -37.05
N PRO A 702 -8.42 19.29 -38.21
CA PRO A 702 -8.66 20.49 -38.99
C PRO A 702 -10.13 20.51 -39.41
N VAL A 703 -10.84 21.55 -39.00
CA VAL A 703 -12.17 21.86 -39.52
C VAL A 703 -12.03 22.07 -41.00
N ALA A 704 -12.54 21.15 -41.80
CA ALA A 704 -12.73 21.33 -43.22
C ALA A 704 -13.80 22.43 -43.38
N GLY A 705 -13.38 23.58 -43.87
CA GLY A 705 -14.28 24.58 -44.37
C GLY A 705 -14.77 24.18 -45.76
N ASP A 706 -16.09 24.41 -45.95
CA ASP A 706 -16.97 24.19 -47.09
C ASP A 706 -17.47 22.79 -47.34
#